data_ad6c8270900c74f9ec865ebf44293fa7
#
_entry.id   ad6c8270900c74f9ec865ebf44293fa7
#
_cell.length_a   1.000
_cell.length_b   1.000
_cell.length_c   1.000
_cell.angle_alpha   90.00
_cell.angle_beta   90.00
_cell.angle_gamma   90.00
#
_symmetry.space_group_name_H-M   'P 1'
#
loop_
_entity.id
_entity.type
_entity.pdbx_description
1 polymer ?
#
loop_
_entity_poly.entity_id
_entity_poly.type
_entity_poly.pdbx_seq_one_letter_code
_entity_poly.pdbx_strand_id
1 'polypeptide(L)'
;MRLAGRALVALFLIAPALHAQRPSDRLTLADYMEWESVSAPQLSPDGRQILFGRRWVDRVNDRWTTSLWIMNADGTRQRALFEGSSPRWSPDGTRVAYVKQGEPRGNQIWVKYMDAEGPGTQITRVTESPSDIQWSPDGKSILFRMSTPASPSGTFRVESQLGQYRPRGATWTEAPRVVERLQYRRDGQGFITENVSHVFMVPSDGGTARQLTEGEYGVSSLELTPDGRTAVFSSGPREEEGEYAWRESDIYAVDLTSNNVRQLTTRSGPDSNPRVSPDGRYIAYTGYDMTTDTWVDSRMYLMNIDGSGSRVLTADLDRSPSNLIWARDGSGVYFTVQDKGAQNLYFVTTSGQLRQVTTGQHMLAVSEISPSGLVLGTLSDPSKPGDIVSFDIRRPTQFRQLTDVNGDILMGKRLGQHEEIWYKGADGWDIQGWIIKPPDFDPAKKYPLMLSIHGGPHSMYNVGFNFGWQEHAANGYVVLYTNPRGSTGYGSAFGNAIKNAYPSKDYDDLMAGVDAVIAKGYVDTQNMFVYGCSGGGVLTAWIVGHTDRFAAASANCPVTNWLSFVGTTDGASWYRNFEKLPWEDPSEHLRRSPLMYVGNVKTPTMLMTGVNDLRTPMGQTEEYYEALKVMRVPTAMVRFNDEWHGTSSKPSNFIRTQLYLREWFQKHSRTDRPRADN
;
A
#
# COMPACT_ATOMS: atom_id res chain seq x y z
N MET A 1 18.00 -52.55 -72.66
CA MET A 1 17.57 -53.12 -71.38
C MET A 1 18.51 -52.60 -70.29
N ARG A 2 18.12 -51.62 -69.53
CA ARG A 2 18.79 -51.20 -68.28
C ARG A 2 17.72 -50.91 -67.24
N LEU A 3 17.66 -51.71 -66.22
CA LEU A 3 16.81 -51.52 -65.02
C LEU A 3 17.45 -50.40 -64.16
N ALA A 4 16.63 -49.41 -63.86
CA ALA A 4 16.98 -48.38 -62.85
C ALA A 4 16.23 -48.70 -61.55
N GLY A 5 17.03 -49.10 -60.53
CA GLY A 5 16.48 -49.28 -59.16
C GLY A 5 16.28 -47.92 -58.49
N ARG A 6 15.10 -47.67 -57.96
CA ARG A 6 14.81 -46.54 -57.08
C ARG A 6 15.05 -46.95 -55.63
N ALA A 7 16.02 -46.32 -54.99
CA ALA A 7 16.23 -46.42 -53.56
C ALA A 7 15.28 -45.40 -52.85
N LEU A 8 14.39 -45.89 -51.99
CA LEU A 8 13.57 -45.07 -51.08
C LEU A 8 14.45 -44.75 -49.83
N VAL A 9 14.78 -43.50 -49.66
CA VAL A 9 15.39 -43.01 -48.42
C VAL A 9 14.25 -42.60 -47.48
N ALA A 10 14.04 -43.39 -46.41
CA ALA A 10 13.11 -43.05 -45.36
C ALA A 10 13.78 -42.03 -44.39
N LEU A 11 13.38 -40.76 -44.43
CA LEU A 11 13.77 -39.76 -43.44
C LEU A 11 12.98 -40.03 -42.13
N PHE A 12 13.64 -40.52 -41.12
CA PHE A 12 13.11 -40.51 -39.76
C PHE A 12 13.22 -39.11 -39.20
N LEU A 13 12.09 -38.37 -39.16
CA LEU A 13 11.94 -37.15 -38.37
C LEU A 13 11.94 -37.53 -36.88
N ILE A 14 13.08 -37.37 -36.20
CA ILE A 14 13.15 -37.42 -34.74
C ILE A 14 12.55 -36.10 -34.27
N ALA A 15 11.28 -36.09 -33.92
CA ALA A 15 10.68 -35.01 -33.16
C ALA A 15 11.36 -34.98 -31.75
N PRO A 16 11.91 -33.84 -31.30
CA PRO A 16 12.37 -33.77 -29.93
C PRO A 16 11.15 -33.98 -29.02
N ALA A 17 11.20 -35.01 -28.18
CA ALA A 17 10.24 -35.20 -27.12
C ALA A 17 10.33 -33.97 -26.22
N LEU A 18 9.35 -33.08 -26.29
CA LEU A 18 9.12 -32.08 -25.27
C LEU A 18 8.90 -32.85 -23.95
N HIS A 19 9.94 -32.99 -23.17
CA HIS A 19 9.79 -33.40 -21.79
C HIS A 19 8.96 -32.31 -21.11
N ALA A 20 7.68 -32.56 -20.92
CA ALA A 20 6.88 -31.77 -20.02
C ALA A 20 7.57 -31.88 -18.65
N GLN A 21 8.31 -30.84 -18.26
CA GLN A 21 8.86 -30.73 -16.92
C GLN A 21 7.70 -30.91 -15.94
N ARG A 22 7.84 -31.87 -15.02
CA ARG A 22 6.85 -32.00 -13.94
C ARG A 22 6.76 -30.64 -13.25
N PRO A 23 5.53 -30.12 -12.96
CA PRO A 23 5.40 -28.87 -12.23
C PRO A 23 6.25 -28.92 -10.96
N SER A 24 7.01 -27.86 -10.70
CA SER A 24 7.81 -27.75 -9.46
C SER A 24 6.88 -27.88 -8.26
N ASP A 25 7.25 -28.69 -7.28
CA ASP A 25 6.57 -28.77 -5.98
C ASP A 25 6.92 -27.58 -5.06
N ARG A 26 7.69 -26.62 -5.57
CA ARG A 26 8.08 -25.37 -4.88
C ARG A 26 7.49 -24.18 -5.59
N LEU A 27 7.25 -23.12 -4.85
CA LEU A 27 6.81 -21.84 -5.42
C LEU A 27 7.92 -21.27 -6.31
N THR A 28 7.56 -20.79 -7.49
CA THR A 28 8.48 -20.24 -8.50
C THR A 28 8.01 -18.87 -8.98
N LEU A 29 8.90 -18.08 -9.59
CA LEU A 29 8.52 -16.80 -10.19
C LEU A 29 7.54 -16.95 -11.37
N ALA A 30 7.47 -18.12 -12.03
CA ALA A 30 6.48 -18.39 -13.05
C ALA A 30 5.06 -18.43 -12.45
N ASP A 31 4.90 -18.94 -11.22
CA ASP A 31 3.62 -18.99 -10.52
C ASP A 31 3.09 -17.56 -10.23
N TYR A 32 3.99 -16.57 -10.10
CA TYR A 32 3.58 -15.17 -9.91
C TYR A 32 2.80 -14.58 -11.10
N MET A 33 3.10 -15.05 -12.31
CA MET A 33 2.40 -14.60 -13.53
C MET A 33 0.96 -15.13 -13.63
N GLU A 34 0.61 -16.13 -12.82
CA GLU A 34 -0.75 -16.66 -12.66
C GLU A 34 -1.44 -16.14 -11.40
N TRP A 35 -0.72 -15.36 -10.58
CA TRP A 35 -1.20 -14.94 -9.27
C TRP A 35 -2.42 -14.06 -9.34
N GLU A 36 -3.36 -14.30 -8.43
CA GLU A 36 -4.59 -13.55 -8.32
C GLU A 36 -4.78 -12.95 -6.93
N SER A 37 -5.65 -11.96 -6.84
CA SER A 37 -6.09 -11.40 -5.58
C SER A 37 -7.55 -10.97 -5.63
N VAL A 38 -8.19 -10.93 -4.46
CA VAL A 38 -9.57 -10.48 -4.29
C VAL A 38 -9.62 -9.20 -3.46
N SER A 39 -10.63 -8.37 -3.67
CA SER A 39 -10.75 -7.09 -2.98
C SER A 39 -12.20 -6.65 -2.83
N ALA A 40 -12.43 -5.80 -1.84
CA ALA A 40 -13.65 -5.03 -1.62
C ALA A 40 -14.96 -5.85 -1.73
N PRO A 41 -15.10 -7.00 -1.03
CA PRO A 41 -16.33 -7.75 -1.07
C PRO A 41 -17.47 -6.95 -0.43
N GLN A 42 -18.64 -6.96 -1.07
CA GLN A 42 -19.85 -6.27 -0.62
C GLN A 42 -21.05 -7.22 -0.71
N LEU A 43 -21.85 -7.24 0.34
CA LEU A 43 -23.10 -7.98 0.36
C LEU A 43 -24.21 -7.19 -0.35
N SER A 44 -25.03 -7.86 -1.13
CA SER A 44 -26.24 -7.23 -1.66
C SER A 44 -27.19 -6.82 -0.50
N PRO A 45 -28.01 -5.78 -0.66
CA PRO A 45 -28.92 -5.34 0.41
C PRO A 45 -29.87 -6.42 0.95
N ASP A 46 -30.22 -7.41 0.11
CA ASP A 46 -31.04 -8.58 0.50
C ASP A 46 -30.21 -9.70 1.18
N GLY A 47 -28.90 -9.55 1.27
CA GLY A 47 -27.98 -10.49 1.90
C GLY A 47 -27.72 -11.79 1.14
N ARG A 48 -28.11 -11.88 -0.14
CA ARG A 48 -28.06 -13.14 -0.91
C ARG A 48 -26.83 -13.29 -1.79
N GLN A 49 -26.23 -12.19 -2.21
CA GLN A 49 -25.11 -12.17 -3.14
C GLN A 49 -23.94 -11.33 -2.61
N ILE A 50 -22.74 -11.69 -3.04
CA ILE A 50 -21.52 -10.94 -2.76
C ILE A 50 -20.92 -10.48 -4.08
N LEU A 51 -20.69 -9.19 -4.20
CA LEU A 51 -19.97 -8.54 -5.28
C LEU A 51 -18.54 -8.26 -4.82
N PHE A 52 -17.54 -8.56 -5.67
CA PHE A 52 -16.14 -8.38 -5.31
C PHE A 52 -15.25 -8.10 -6.53
N GLY A 53 -14.09 -7.52 -6.30
CA GLY A 53 -13.05 -7.40 -7.31
C GLY A 53 -12.16 -8.65 -7.34
N ARG A 54 -11.84 -9.15 -8.53
CA ARG A 54 -10.80 -10.15 -8.76
C ARG A 54 -9.77 -9.57 -9.71
N ARG A 55 -8.51 -9.64 -9.31
CA ARG A 55 -7.36 -9.05 -9.99
C ARG A 55 -6.40 -10.15 -10.39
N TRP A 56 -5.90 -10.11 -11.62
CA TRP A 56 -4.93 -11.05 -12.17
C TRP A 56 -3.90 -10.35 -13.05
N VAL A 57 -2.87 -11.09 -13.45
CA VAL A 57 -1.80 -10.59 -14.33
C VAL A 57 -2.20 -10.72 -15.80
N ASP A 58 -2.29 -9.60 -16.51
CA ASP A 58 -2.32 -9.55 -17.97
C ASP A 58 -0.86 -9.68 -18.46
N ARG A 59 -0.45 -10.89 -18.80
CA ARG A 59 0.92 -11.23 -19.20
C ARG A 59 1.36 -10.57 -20.50
N VAL A 60 0.42 -10.29 -21.39
CA VAL A 60 0.72 -9.70 -22.70
C VAL A 60 1.06 -8.22 -22.55
N ASN A 61 0.31 -7.52 -21.70
CA ASN A 61 0.44 -6.08 -21.50
C ASN A 61 1.23 -5.72 -20.25
N ASP A 62 1.79 -6.69 -19.54
CA ASP A 62 2.60 -6.51 -18.31
C ASP A 62 1.92 -5.62 -17.27
N ARG A 63 0.68 -5.92 -16.96
CA ARG A 63 -0.13 -5.13 -16.04
C ARG A 63 -1.06 -5.99 -15.20
N TRP A 64 -1.49 -5.43 -14.10
CA TRP A 64 -2.58 -5.97 -13.32
C TRP A 64 -3.92 -5.53 -13.90
N THR A 65 -4.81 -6.46 -14.10
CA THR A 65 -6.18 -6.25 -14.59
C THR A 65 -7.19 -6.65 -13.51
N THR A 66 -8.27 -5.88 -13.40
CA THR A 66 -9.32 -6.14 -12.39
C THR A 66 -10.68 -6.26 -13.10
N SER A 67 -11.46 -7.25 -12.72
CA SER A 67 -12.87 -7.35 -13.08
C SER A 67 -13.74 -7.52 -11.83
N LEU A 68 -15.00 -7.18 -11.96
CA LEU A 68 -16.00 -7.40 -10.93
C LEU A 68 -16.60 -8.79 -11.08
N TRP A 69 -16.74 -9.46 -9.98
CA TRP A 69 -17.30 -10.81 -9.86
C TRP A 69 -18.47 -10.81 -8.89
N ILE A 70 -19.36 -11.78 -9.06
CA ILE A 70 -20.46 -12.02 -8.15
C ILE A 70 -20.53 -13.48 -7.77
N MET A 71 -20.96 -13.76 -6.54
CA MET A 71 -21.24 -15.09 -6.03
C MET A 71 -22.43 -15.05 -5.09
N ASN A 72 -23.02 -16.20 -4.77
CA ASN A 72 -23.98 -16.31 -3.68
C ASN A 72 -23.28 -16.02 -2.35
N ALA A 73 -24.03 -15.61 -1.33
CA ALA A 73 -23.50 -15.33 0.01
C ALA A 73 -22.83 -16.55 0.68
N ASP A 74 -23.14 -17.75 0.20
CA ASP A 74 -22.52 -19.01 0.61
C ASP A 74 -21.23 -19.37 -0.16
N GLY A 75 -20.73 -18.50 -1.05
CA GLY A 75 -19.55 -18.72 -1.88
C GLY A 75 -19.80 -19.53 -3.15
N THR A 76 -21.01 -20.01 -3.40
CA THR A 76 -21.36 -20.77 -4.60
C THR A 76 -21.66 -19.85 -5.79
N ARG A 77 -21.67 -20.43 -7.02
CA ARG A 77 -22.01 -19.74 -8.28
C ARG A 77 -21.16 -18.51 -8.57
N GLN A 78 -19.87 -18.60 -8.31
CA GLN A 78 -18.93 -17.54 -8.67
C GLN A 78 -18.89 -17.35 -10.18
N ARG A 79 -19.03 -16.09 -10.63
CA ARG A 79 -18.93 -15.73 -12.05
C ARG A 79 -18.44 -14.32 -12.25
N ALA A 80 -17.73 -14.10 -13.33
CA ALA A 80 -17.35 -12.76 -13.77
C ALA A 80 -18.60 -11.97 -14.19
N LEU A 81 -18.59 -10.66 -13.94
CA LEU A 81 -19.62 -9.74 -14.40
C LEU A 81 -19.10 -8.87 -15.55
N PHE A 82 -18.18 -7.96 -15.24
CA PHE A 82 -17.64 -6.99 -16.20
C PHE A 82 -16.36 -6.34 -15.65
N GLU A 83 -15.61 -5.70 -16.52
CA GLU A 83 -14.46 -4.89 -16.13
C GLU A 83 -14.90 -3.62 -15.39
N GLY A 84 -14.20 -3.28 -14.35
CA GLY A 84 -14.44 -2.09 -13.54
C GLY A 84 -13.88 -2.23 -12.13
N SER A 85 -14.03 -1.17 -11.35
CA SER A 85 -13.55 -1.10 -9.96
C SER A 85 -14.54 -0.34 -9.08
N SER A 86 -14.29 -0.35 -7.76
CA SER A 86 -15.06 0.42 -6.77
C SER A 86 -16.59 0.22 -6.86
N PRO A 87 -17.08 -1.03 -6.89
CA PRO A 87 -18.51 -1.28 -7.02
C PRO A 87 -19.29 -0.79 -5.80
N ARG A 88 -20.56 -0.39 -6.02
CA ARG A 88 -21.51 -0.03 -4.96
C ARG A 88 -22.91 -0.49 -5.34
N TRP A 89 -23.52 -1.32 -4.52
CA TRP A 89 -24.93 -1.67 -4.66
C TRP A 89 -25.82 -0.45 -4.45
N SER A 90 -26.87 -0.30 -5.26
CA SER A 90 -27.96 0.63 -4.94
C SER A 90 -28.71 0.18 -3.68
N PRO A 91 -29.33 1.10 -2.92
CA PRO A 91 -30.04 0.76 -1.68
C PRO A 91 -31.13 -0.31 -1.85
N ASP A 92 -31.77 -0.36 -3.03
CA ASP A 92 -32.81 -1.35 -3.39
C ASP A 92 -32.23 -2.69 -3.91
N GLY A 93 -30.90 -2.78 -4.10
CA GLY A 93 -30.23 -3.97 -4.61
C GLY A 93 -30.44 -4.26 -6.10
N THR A 94 -31.11 -3.39 -6.84
CA THR A 94 -31.42 -3.63 -8.26
C THR A 94 -30.31 -3.20 -9.22
N ARG A 95 -29.41 -2.32 -8.76
CA ARG A 95 -28.35 -1.72 -9.58
C ARG A 95 -26.99 -1.78 -8.87
N VAL A 96 -25.94 -1.71 -9.68
CA VAL A 96 -24.56 -1.54 -9.20
C VAL A 96 -23.93 -0.34 -9.91
N ALA A 97 -23.47 0.66 -9.14
CA ALA A 97 -22.60 1.71 -9.64
C ALA A 97 -21.14 1.24 -9.55
N TYR A 98 -20.34 1.57 -10.54
CA TYR A 98 -18.92 1.21 -10.58
C TYR A 98 -18.13 2.20 -11.43
N VAL A 99 -16.80 2.14 -11.31
CA VAL A 99 -15.88 3.00 -12.04
C VAL A 99 -15.21 2.19 -13.16
N LYS A 100 -15.22 2.72 -14.37
CA LYS A 100 -14.57 2.14 -15.55
C LYS A 100 -14.17 3.25 -16.53
N GLN A 101 -13.19 2.96 -17.39
CA GLN A 101 -12.80 3.84 -18.50
C GLN A 101 -14.00 4.18 -19.37
N GLY A 102 -14.12 5.43 -19.79
CA GLY A 102 -15.23 5.92 -20.61
C GLY A 102 -14.95 7.24 -21.30
N GLU A 103 -16.00 7.79 -21.94
CA GLU A 103 -15.92 9.05 -22.66
C GLU A 103 -16.17 10.24 -21.71
N PRO A 104 -15.52 11.42 -21.95
CA PRO A 104 -14.59 11.75 -23.04
C PRO A 104 -13.18 11.20 -22.82
N ARG A 105 -12.79 10.89 -21.60
CA ARG A 105 -11.49 10.31 -21.21
C ARG A 105 -11.52 9.86 -19.75
N GLY A 106 -10.55 9.02 -19.37
CA GLY A 106 -10.35 8.61 -17.99
C GLY A 106 -11.49 7.75 -17.43
N ASN A 107 -11.49 7.58 -16.14
CA ASN A 107 -12.53 6.83 -15.46
C ASN A 107 -13.84 7.63 -15.38
N GLN A 108 -14.96 6.93 -15.53
CA GLN A 108 -16.32 7.44 -15.46
C GLN A 108 -17.14 6.58 -14.51
N ILE A 109 -18.25 7.09 -14.02
CA ILE A 109 -19.23 6.31 -13.26
C ILE A 109 -20.18 5.63 -14.25
N TRP A 110 -20.36 4.33 -14.06
CA TRP A 110 -21.26 3.48 -14.80
C TRP A 110 -22.28 2.87 -13.86
N VAL A 111 -23.49 2.65 -14.33
CA VAL A 111 -24.56 1.95 -13.60
C VAL A 111 -25.04 0.78 -14.41
N LYS A 112 -25.13 -0.39 -13.78
CA LYS A 112 -25.71 -1.61 -14.36
C LYS A 112 -26.90 -2.06 -13.57
N TYR A 113 -28.01 -2.33 -14.28
CA TYR A 113 -29.16 -3.05 -13.75
C TYR A 113 -28.81 -4.54 -13.65
N MET A 114 -29.05 -5.16 -12.49
CA MET A 114 -28.59 -6.51 -12.21
C MET A 114 -29.54 -7.59 -12.75
N ASP A 115 -30.76 -7.24 -13.10
CA ASP A 115 -31.76 -8.07 -13.77
C ASP A 115 -31.75 -7.98 -15.32
N ALA A 116 -30.92 -7.03 -15.85
CA ALA A 116 -30.80 -6.83 -17.30
C ALA A 116 -29.52 -7.45 -17.85
N GLU A 117 -29.61 -8.00 -19.07
CA GLU A 117 -28.45 -8.41 -19.86
C GLU A 117 -27.72 -7.19 -20.45
N GLY A 118 -26.49 -7.40 -20.92
CA GLY A 118 -25.68 -6.39 -21.60
C GLY A 118 -24.79 -5.54 -20.66
N PRO A 119 -24.09 -4.54 -21.20
CA PRO A 119 -23.18 -3.67 -20.45
C PRO A 119 -23.96 -2.68 -19.58
N GLY A 120 -23.25 -2.10 -18.61
CA GLY A 120 -23.77 -0.95 -17.85
C GLY A 120 -23.84 0.32 -18.71
N THR A 121 -24.56 1.33 -18.21
CA THR A 121 -24.69 2.64 -18.83
C THR A 121 -23.72 3.62 -18.17
N GLN A 122 -22.96 4.35 -18.96
CA GLN A 122 -22.14 5.45 -18.49
C GLN A 122 -23.02 6.63 -18.09
N ILE A 123 -22.95 7.07 -16.83
CA ILE A 123 -23.80 8.13 -16.31
C ILE A 123 -23.05 9.47 -16.13
N THR A 124 -21.72 9.47 -16.11
CA THR A 124 -20.90 10.69 -16.06
C THR A 124 -20.12 10.89 -17.36
N ARG A 125 -19.85 12.15 -17.72
CA ARG A 125 -18.93 12.57 -18.78
C ARG A 125 -18.07 13.73 -18.26
N VAL A 126 -17.25 13.39 -17.27
CA VAL A 126 -16.36 14.33 -16.58
C VAL A 126 -14.95 14.26 -17.14
N THR A 127 -14.16 15.31 -16.95
CA THR A 127 -12.79 15.41 -17.45
C THR A 127 -11.76 14.77 -16.55
N GLU A 128 -12.08 14.67 -15.24
CA GLU A 128 -11.23 14.05 -14.24
C GLU A 128 -11.91 12.82 -13.65
N SER A 129 -11.12 11.87 -13.18
CA SER A 129 -11.65 10.59 -12.70
C SER A 129 -12.42 10.73 -11.38
N PRO A 130 -13.69 10.26 -11.31
CA PRO A 130 -14.44 10.20 -10.07
C PRO A 130 -13.92 9.13 -9.11
N SER A 131 -14.07 9.36 -7.82
CA SER A 131 -13.71 8.45 -6.73
C SER A 131 -14.74 8.52 -5.59
N ASP A 132 -14.66 7.60 -4.61
CA ASP A 132 -15.55 7.56 -3.43
C ASP A 132 -17.04 7.66 -3.76
N ILE A 133 -17.48 6.85 -4.72
CA ILE A 133 -18.88 6.85 -5.15
C ILE A 133 -19.81 6.30 -4.06
N GLN A 134 -20.91 7.01 -3.81
CA GLN A 134 -21.93 6.64 -2.83
C GLN A 134 -23.33 6.91 -3.39
N TRP A 135 -24.23 5.96 -3.20
CA TRP A 135 -25.63 6.16 -3.53
C TRP A 135 -26.34 7.05 -2.52
N SER A 136 -27.24 7.92 -2.98
CA SER A 136 -28.23 8.52 -2.09
C SER A 136 -29.16 7.45 -1.51
N PRO A 137 -29.69 7.60 -0.29
CA PRO A 137 -30.56 6.61 0.34
C PRO A 137 -31.82 6.26 -0.47
N ASP A 138 -32.32 7.19 -1.29
CA ASP A 138 -33.45 6.99 -2.19
C ASP A 138 -33.07 6.37 -3.55
N GLY A 139 -31.77 6.12 -3.78
CA GLY A 139 -31.24 5.54 -5.01
C GLY A 139 -31.35 6.42 -6.26
N LYS A 140 -31.69 7.71 -6.12
CA LYS A 140 -31.90 8.61 -7.26
C LYS A 140 -30.65 9.37 -7.68
N SER A 141 -29.63 9.44 -6.81
CA SER A 141 -28.40 10.17 -7.07
C SER A 141 -27.19 9.38 -6.62
N ILE A 142 -26.02 9.75 -7.16
CA ILE A 142 -24.73 9.25 -6.74
C ILE A 142 -23.85 10.44 -6.38
N LEU A 143 -23.34 10.44 -5.15
CA LEU A 143 -22.30 11.34 -4.68
C LEU A 143 -20.93 10.75 -5.03
N PHE A 144 -19.97 11.62 -5.32
CA PHE A 144 -18.59 11.22 -5.58
C PHE A 144 -17.63 12.39 -5.34
N ARG A 145 -16.36 12.07 -5.22
CA ARG A 145 -15.27 13.05 -5.23
C ARG A 145 -14.66 13.14 -6.63
N MET A 146 -14.32 14.35 -7.04
CA MET A 146 -13.56 14.58 -8.27
C MET A 146 -12.70 15.84 -8.09
N SER A 147 -11.50 15.81 -8.65
CA SER A 147 -10.62 16.97 -8.69
C SER A 147 -11.08 17.96 -9.75
N THR A 148 -11.03 19.25 -9.45
CA THR A 148 -11.24 20.34 -10.41
C THR A 148 -10.00 21.22 -10.45
N PRO A 149 -9.68 21.86 -11.59
CA PRO A 149 -8.61 22.83 -11.62
C PRO A 149 -8.89 23.95 -10.60
N ALA A 150 -7.91 24.23 -9.75
CA ALA A 150 -7.95 25.46 -8.95
C ALA A 150 -7.82 26.66 -9.90
N SER A 151 -8.29 27.82 -9.44
CA SER A 151 -8.05 29.07 -10.17
C SER A 151 -6.53 29.25 -10.34
N PRO A 152 -6.04 29.57 -11.55
CA PRO A 152 -4.62 29.74 -11.73
C PRO A 152 -4.13 30.89 -10.81
N SER A 153 -3.34 30.56 -9.84
CA SER A 153 -2.59 31.55 -9.03
C SER A 153 -1.38 32.02 -9.83
N GLY A 154 -1.61 32.64 -10.99
CA GLY A 154 -0.52 33.04 -11.86
C GLY A 154 0.11 34.36 -11.40
N THR A 155 1.18 34.31 -10.60
CA THR A 155 2.01 35.47 -10.27
C THR A 155 2.67 36.07 -11.54
N PHE A 156 2.89 35.20 -12.57
CA PHE A 156 3.59 35.61 -13.79
C PHE A 156 2.64 35.62 -15.01
N ARG A 157 2.63 36.70 -15.77
CA ARG A 157 1.87 36.84 -17.02
C ARG A 157 2.76 36.71 -18.27
N VAL A 158 3.80 35.89 -18.20
CA VAL A 158 4.83 35.80 -19.27
C VAL A 158 4.22 35.26 -20.56
N GLU A 159 3.42 34.17 -20.47
CA GLU A 159 2.83 33.54 -21.67
C GLU A 159 1.85 34.46 -22.41
N SER A 160 1.08 35.28 -21.68
CA SER A 160 0.20 36.27 -22.33
C SER A 160 0.97 37.35 -23.04
N GLN A 161 2.16 37.75 -22.55
CA GLN A 161 3.03 38.74 -23.18
C GLN A 161 3.81 38.10 -24.33
N LEU A 162 4.23 36.83 -24.18
CA LEU A 162 4.99 36.10 -25.17
C LEU A 162 4.23 35.96 -26.51
N GLY A 163 2.90 35.87 -26.44
CA GLY A 163 2.03 35.75 -27.61
C GLY A 163 2.27 36.85 -28.68
N GLN A 164 2.64 38.05 -28.27
CA GLN A 164 2.93 39.16 -29.18
C GLN A 164 4.22 38.94 -30.00
N TYR A 165 5.14 38.11 -29.53
CA TYR A 165 6.40 37.79 -30.18
C TYR A 165 6.30 36.52 -31.04
N ARG A 166 5.24 35.74 -30.94
CA ARG A 166 5.08 34.45 -31.60
C ARG A 166 4.58 34.67 -33.04
N PRO A 167 5.34 34.28 -34.07
CA PRO A 167 4.86 34.33 -35.45
C PRO A 167 3.65 33.43 -35.67
N ARG A 168 2.76 33.85 -36.58
CA ARG A 168 1.58 33.04 -36.93
C ARG A 168 2.03 31.67 -37.49
N GLY A 169 1.51 30.59 -36.91
CA GLY A 169 1.84 29.20 -37.30
C GLY A 169 3.14 28.66 -36.72
N ALA A 170 3.86 29.43 -35.89
CA ALA A 170 5.05 28.91 -35.21
C ALA A 170 4.72 27.83 -34.19
N THR A 171 5.49 26.74 -34.23
CA THR A 171 5.51 25.70 -33.18
C THR A 171 6.65 26.00 -32.22
N TRP A 172 6.33 26.47 -31.04
CA TRP A 172 7.32 26.72 -30.00
C TRP A 172 7.30 25.58 -28.97
N THR A 173 8.33 25.52 -28.15
CA THR A 173 8.38 24.61 -27.00
C THR A 173 7.23 24.89 -26.06
N GLU A 174 6.82 23.87 -25.29
CA GLU A 174 5.85 24.05 -24.21
C GLU A 174 6.32 25.12 -23.22
N ALA A 175 5.35 25.81 -22.62
CA ALA A 175 5.62 26.77 -21.56
C ALA A 175 6.37 26.12 -20.39
N PRO A 176 7.35 26.82 -19.79
CA PRO A 176 7.96 26.34 -18.57
C PRO A 176 6.92 26.24 -17.45
N ARG A 177 7.07 25.23 -16.60
CA ARG A 177 6.21 25.08 -15.44
C ARG A 177 6.70 25.99 -14.32
N VAL A 178 5.86 26.86 -13.84
CA VAL A 178 6.09 27.70 -12.65
C VAL A 178 5.59 26.94 -11.43
N VAL A 179 6.41 26.89 -10.39
CA VAL A 179 6.11 26.24 -9.12
C VAL A 179 6.21 27.27 -8.01
N GLU A 180 5.13 27.46 -7.28
CA GLU A 180 5.02 28.47 -6.22
C GLU A 180 4.59 27.85 -4.88
N ARG A 181 4.23 26.53 -4.87
CA ARG A 181 3.78 25.80 -3.68
C ARG A 181 4.86 24.85 -3.14
N LEU A 182 4.90 24.66 -1.82
CA LEU A 182 5.78 23.72 -1.15
C LEU A 182 5.53 22.28 -1.62
N GLN A 183 4.27 21.85 -1.69
CA GLN A 183 3.88 20.55 -2.22
C GLN A 183 3.49 20.67 -3.70
N TYR A 184 4.44 20.49 -4.61
CA TYR A 184 4.22 20.68 -6.05
C TYR A 184 4.29 19.39 -6.88
N ARG A 185 4.70 18.28 -6.27
CA ARG A 185 4.78 16.98 -6.93
C ARG A 185 4.43 15.86 -5.95
N ARG A 186 4.02 14.73 -6.48
CA ARG A 186 3.67 13.53 -5.71
C ARG A 186 4.13 12.29 -6.45
N ASP A 187 4.71 11.35 -5.71
CA ASP A 187 5.10 10.06 -6.26
C ASP A 187 3.89 9.32 -6.84
N GLY A 188 4.09 8.65 -7.98
CA GLY A 188 3.01 8.01 -8.75
C GLY A 188 2.14 8.94 -9.59
N GLN A 189 2.27 10.27 -9.43
CA GLN A 189 1.49 11.27 -10.16
C GLN A 189 2.34 12.29 -10.94
N GLY A 190 3.59 12.48 -10.52
CA GLY A 190 4.45 13.53 -11.08
C GLY A 190 4.12 14.90 -10.50
N PHE A 191 4.15 15.93 -11.33
CA PHE A 191 3.75 17.27 -10.90
C PHE A 191 2.26 17.29 -10.59
N ILE A 192 1.93 17.76 -9.40
CA ILE A 192 0.54 17.99 -9.00
C ILE A 192 0.08 19.23 -9.77
N THR A 193 -0.97 19.07 -10.57
CA THR A 193 -1.73 20.21 -11.07
C THR A 193 -2.42 20.83 -9.85
N GLU A 194 -2.65 22.15 -9.88
CA GLU A 194 -3.37 22.85 -8.81
C GLU A 194 -4.85 22.43 -8.76
N ASN A 195 -5.10 21.12 -8.77
CA ASN A 195 -6.43 20.55 -8.76
C ASN A 195 -6.84 20.31 -7.30
N VAL A 196 -8.05 20.75 -6.97
CA VAL A 196 -8.66 20.57 -5.65
C VAL A 196 -9.77 19.53 -5.76
N SER A 197 -9.79 18.59 -4.82
CA SER A 197 -10.84 17.57 -4.75
C SER A 197 -12.10 18.15 -4.12
N HIS A 198 -13.24 18.00 -4.82
CA HIS A 198 -14.54 18.49 -4.38
C HIS A 198 -15.58 17.37 -4.35
N VAL A 199 -16.67 17.61 -3.63
CA VAL A 199 -17.86 16.75 -3.62
C VAL A 199 -18.76 17.12 -4.80
N PHE A 200 -19.20 16.09 -5.52
CA PHE A 200 -20.14 16.19 -6.63
C PHE A 200 -21.32 15.26 -6.43
N MET A 201 -22.41 15.57 -7.11
CA MET A 201 -23.60 14.72 -7.18
C MET A 201 -24.09 14.66 -8.62
N VAL A 202 -24.50 13.46 -9.07
CA VAL A 202 -25.11 13.22 -10.39
C VAL A 202 -26.38 12.39 -10.23
N PRO A 203 -27.45 12.62 -11.02
CA PRO A 203 -28.60 11.72 -11.05
C PRO A 203 -28.15 10.28 -11.45
N SER A 204 -28.73 9.27 -10.83
CA SER A 204 -28.35 7.86 -11.07
C SER A 204 -28.66 7.36 -12.49
N ASP A 205 -29.54 8.05 -13.22
CA ASP A 205 -29.87 7.74 -14.61
C ASP A 205 -29.05 8.58 -15.61
N GLY A 206 -28.09 9.37 -15.11
CA GLY A 206 -27.24 10.24 -15.90
C GLY A 206 -27.68 11.69 -15.92
N GLY A 207 -26.81 12.55 -16.44
CA GLY A 207 -27.04 13.99 -16.51
C GLY A 207 -25.79 14.79 -16.16
N THR A 208 -25.94 16.07 -15.87
CA THR A 208 -24.85 16.95 -15.48
C THR A 208 -24.51 16.77 -14.01
N ALA A 209 -23.25 16.47 -13.72
CA ALA A 209 -22.77 16.44 -12.35
C ALA A 209 -22.76 17.85 -11.76
N ARG A 210 -23.34 18.00 -10.57
CA ARG A 210 -23.37 19.26 -9.82
C ARG A 210 -22.28 19.25 -8.74
N GLN A 211 -21.45 20.28 -8.72
CA GLN A 211 -20.46 20.51 -7.67
C GLN A 211 -21.16 21.04 -6.41
N LEU A 212 -20.77 20.50 -5.24
CA LEU A 212 -21.39 20.82 -3.95
C LEU A 212 -20.45 21.59 -3.01
N THR A 213 -19.16 21.50 -3.22
CA THR A 213 -18.14 22.23 -2.44
C THR A 213 -17.28 23.05 -3.38
N GLU A 214 -16.85 24.23 -2.92
CA GLU A 214 -16.01 25.18 -3.68
C GLU A 214 -14.82 25.61 -2.84
N GLY A 215 -13.85 26.29 -3.47
CA GLY A 215 -12.68 26.85 -2.80
C GLY A 215 -11.49 25.89 -2.77
N GLU A 216 -10.55 26.14 -1.88
CA GLU A 216 -9.27 25.41 -1.81
C GLU A 216 -9.29 24.19 -0.88
N TYR A 217 -10.43 23.55 -0.72
CA TYR A 217 -10.53 22.32 0.08
C TYR A 217 -10.05 21.11 -0.68
N GLY A 218 -9.16 20.35 -0.10
CA GLY A 218 -8.89 19.01 -0.55
C GLY A 218 -9.80 17.99 0.15
N VAL A 219 -11.03 17.81 -0.35
CA VAL A 219 -11.97 16.85 0.24
C VAL A 219 -11.36 15.44 0.24
N SER A 220 -11.31 14.83 1.42
CA SER A 220 -10.96 13.41 1.62
C SER A 220 -12.04 12.74 2.48
N SER A 221 -12.19 11.44 2.43
CA SER A 221 -13.13 10.67 3.28
C SER A 221 -14.55 11.22 3.28
N LEU A 222 -15.31 10.95 2.24
CA LEU A 222 -16.71 11.37 2.10
C LEU A 222 -17.67 10.36 2.76
N GLU A 223 -18.69 10.83 3.49
CA GLU A 223 -19.76 10.02 4.08
C GLU A 223 -21.09 10.75 3.98
N LEU A 224 -22.15 10.09 3.52
CA LEU A 224 -23.49 10.63 3.41
C LEU A 224 -24.32 10.32 4.65
N THR A 225 -25.09 11.30 5.15
CA THR A 225 -26.03 11.06 6.24
C THR A 225 -27.18 10.13 5.82
N PRO A 226 -27.74 9.30 6.73
CA PRO A 226 -28.82 8.36 6.40
C PRO A 226 -30.10 9.00 5.84
N ASP A 227 -30.35 10.27 6.12
CA ASP A 227 -31.46 11.04 5.54
C ASP A 227 -31.18 11.62 4.15
N GLY A 228 -29.94 11.48 3.66
CA GLY A 228 -29.50 11.93 2.35
C GLY A 228 -29.43 13.45 2.17
N ARG A 229 -29.43 14.25 3.26
CA ARG A 229 -29.46 15.71 3.20
C ARG A 229 -28.09 16.36 3.38
N THR A 230 -27.18 15.69 4.04
CA THR A 230 -25.86 16.23 4.38
C THR A 230 -24.77 15.23 4.02
N ALA A 231 -23.68 15.71 3.48
CA ALA A 231 -22.45 14.93 3.35
C ALA A 231 -21.40 15.43 4.33
N VAL A 232 -20.74 14.49 5.02
CA VAL A 232 -19.65 14.77 5.98
C VAL A 232 -18.34 14.36 5.33
N PHE A 233 -17.31 15.18 5.48
CA PHE A 233 -16.01 14.91 4.86
C PHE A 233 -14.88 15.48 5.72
N SER A 234 -13.64 15.02 5.50
CA SER A 234 -12.45 15.64 6.06
C SER A 234 -11.72 16.48 5.02
N SER A 235 -11.10 17.58 5.47
CA SER A 235 -10.31 18.48 4.65
C SER A 235 -9.19 19.11 5.46
N GLY A 236 -8.06 19.41 4.81
CA GLY A 236 -7.01 20.24 5.39
C GLY A 236 -7.43 21.71 5.52
N PRO A 237 -6.62 22.55 6.20
CA PRO A 237 -6.87 23.98 6.35
C PRO A 237 -7.02 24.68 5.00
N ARG A 238 -7.87 25.69 4.96
CA ARG A 238 -8.25 26.42 3.73
C ARG A 238 -7.30 27.55 3.34
N GLU A 239 -6.56 28.08 4.31
CA GLU A 239 -5.79 29.31 4.16
C GLU A 239 -4.38 29.01 3.64
N GLU A 240 -3.67 30.05 3.22
CA GLU A 240 -2.27 29.99 2.81
C GLU A 240 -1.39 29.26 3.87
N GLU A 241 -1.69 29.45 5.14
CA GLU A 241 -1.06 28.75 6.26
C GLU A 241 -1.25 27.22 6.18
N GLY A 242 -2.30 26.71 5.55
CA GLY A 242 -2.56 25.28 5.36
C GLY A 242 -1.48 24.56 4.57
N GLU A 243 -0.77 25.26 3.70
CA GLU A 243 0.39 24.73 3.00
C GLU A 243 1.51 24.30 3.95
N TYR A 244 1.62 24.98 5.09
CA TYR A 244 2.63 24.76 6.14
C TYR A 244 2.05 24.03 7.36
N ALA A 245 0.74 23.84 7.42
CA ALA A 245 0.03 23.16 8.50
C ALA A 245 0.13 21.63 8.34
N TRP A 246 1.26 21.11 8.73
CA TRP A 246 1.55 19.70 8.65
C TRP A 246 0.63 18.86 9.56
N ARG A 247 0.03 17.79 9.02
CA ARG A 247 -0.91 16.89 9.72
C ARG A 247 -2.16 17.60 10.27
N GLU A 248 -2.57 18.73 9.72
CA GLU A 248 -3.78 19.39 10.11
C GLU A 248 -4.93 18.99 9.19
N SER A 249 -6.05 18.57 9.74
CA SER A 249 -7.30 18.35 9.01
C SER A 249 -8.48 18.37 9.97
N ASP A 250 -9.62 18.82 9.47
CA ASP A 250 -10.86 18.92 10.22
C ASP A 250 -12.01 18.20 9.49
N ILE A 251 -13.06 17.91 10.25
CA ILE A 251 -14.30 17.37 9.74
C ILE A 251 -15.24 18.52 9.37
N TYR A 252 -15.83 18.43 8.19
CA TYR A 252 -16.79 19.39 7.64
C TYR A 252 -18.10 18.69 7.27
N ALA A 253 -19.16 19.45 7.18
CA ALA A 253 -20.44 19.01 6.64
C ALA A 253 -20.92 19.98 5.54
N VAL A 254 -21.46 19.45 4.45
CA VAL A 254 -22.12 20.22 3.39
C VAL A 254 -23.58 19.81 3.28
N ASP A 255 -24.47 20.81 3.33
CA ASP A 255 -25.91 20.64 3.03
C ASP A 255 -26.10 20.49 1.52
N LEU A 256 -26.68 19.36 1.08
CA LEU A 256 -26.79 19.01 -0.34
C LEU A 256 -27.79 19.86 -1.13
N THR A 257 -28.66 20.64 -0.44
CA THR A 257 -29.64 21.51 -1.06
C THR A 257 -29.08 22.91 -1.23
N SER A 258 -28.53 23.48 -0.17
CA SER A 258 -28.04 24.86 -0.14
C SER A 258 -26.57 25.01 -0.51
N ASN A 259 -25.79 23.92 -0.52
CA ASN A 259 -24.34 23.86 -0.65
C ASN A 259 -23.58 24.57 0.50
N ASN A 260 -24.27 24.88 1.62
CA ASN A 260 -23.60 25.49 2.76
C ASN A 260 -22.65 24.51 3.42
N VAL A 261 -21.37 24.88 3.54
CA VAL A 261 -20.34 24.11 4.22
C VAL A 261 -20.14 24.69 5.62
N ARG A 262 -20.11 23.82 6.62
CA ARG A 262 -19.78 24.18 8.01
C ARG A 262 -18.67 23.27 8.54
N GLN A 263 -17.77 23.81 9.32
CA GLN A 263 -16.73 23.08 10.05
C GLN A 263 -17.32 22.48 11.32
N LEU A 264 -16.99 21.21 11.61
CA LEU A 264 -17.50 20.47 12.79
C LEU A 264 -16.44 20.28 13.86
N THR A 265 -15.15 20.21 13.49
CA THR A 265 -14.02 20.11 14.43
C THR A 265 -13.08 21.30 14.27
N THR A 266 -12.38 21.65 15.35
CA THR A 266 -11.43 22.78 15.41
C THR A 266 -10.26 22.45 16.33
N ARG A 267 -10.08 21.17 16.64
CA ARG A 267 -8.95 20.71 17.46
C ARG A 267 -7.68 20.79 16.62
N SER A 268 -6.59 21.29 17.18
CA SER A 268 -5.30 21.20 16.49
C SER A 268 -4.82 19.76 16.42
N GLY A 269 -4.54 19.30 15.19
CA GLY A 269 -4.18 17.95 14.84
C GLY A 269 -5.15 17.35 13.81
N PRO A 270 -4.83 16.19 13.24
CA PRO A 270 -5.65 15.60 12.20
C PRO A 270 -6.95 15.02 12.77
N ASP A 271 -8.07 15.45 12.19
CA ASP A 271 -9.37 14.81 12.31
C ASP A 271 -9.81 14.28 10.95
N SER A 272 -10.04 12.97 10.85
CA SER A 272 -10.24 12.28 9.57
C SER A 272 -11.18 11.07 9.68
N ASN A 273 -11.53 10.50 8.53
CA ASN A 273 -12.32 9.27 8.41
C ASN A 273 -13.68 9.34 9.15
N PRO A 274 -14.50 10.40 8.94
CA PRO A 274 -15.81 10.48 9.58
C PRO A 274 -16.71 9.31 9.14
N ARG A 275 -17.50 8.79 10.09
CA ARG A 275 -18.56 7.80 9.86
C ARG A 275 -19.81 8.20 10.63
N VAL A 276 -20.90 8.41 9.91
CA VAL A 276 -22.18 8.81 10.50
C VAL A 276 -22.89 7.58 11.05
N SER A 277 -23.48 7.70 12.24
CA SER A 277 -24.25 6.62 12.86
C SER A 277 -25.51 6.29 12.05
N PRO A 278 -26.03 5.05 12.09
CA PRO A 278 -27.21 4.65 11.33
C PRO A 278 -28.48 5.47 11.61
N ASP A 279 -28.59 6.05 12.81
CA ASP A 279 -29.67 6.94 13.21
C ASP A 279 -29.42 8.44 12.90
N GLY A 280 -28.25 8.76 12.32
CA GLY A 280 -27.88 10.12 11.94
C GLY A 280 -27.54 11.06 13.10
N ARG A 281 -27.42 10.56 14.36
CA ARG A 281 -27.18 11.41 15.53
C ARG A 281 -25.73 11.70 15.85
N TYR A 282 -24.83 10.80 15.45
CA TYR A 282 -23.43 10.85 15.84
C TYR A 282 -22.50 10.73 14.62
N ILE A 283 -21.28 11.23 14.79
CA ILE A 283 -20.14 11.00 13.90
C ILE A 283 -19.01 10.39 14.71
N ALA A 284 -18.55 9.19 14.30
CA ALA A 284 -17.30 8.61 14.77
C ALA A 284 -16.19 9.04 13.79
N TYR A 285 -15.00 9.39 14.29
CA TYR A 285 -13.87 9.80 13.46
C TYR A 285 -12.54 9.46 14.14
N THR A 286 -11.44 9.53 13.40
CA THR A 286 -10.09 9.27 13.92
C THR A 286 -9.27 10.55 13.96
N GLY A 287 -8.39 10.65 14.96
CA GLY A 287 -7.50 11.80 15.09
C GLY A 287 -6.54 11.68 16.28
N TYR A 288 -5.73 12.72 16.49
CA TYR A 288 -4.88 12.90 17.66
C TYR A 288 -4.51 14.38 17.82
N ASP A 289 -4.11 14.78 19.03
CA ASP A 289 -3.64 16.15 19.28
C ASP A 289 -2.32 16.44 18.61
N MET A 290 -2.17 17.63 18.03
CA MET A 290 -0.93 18.04 17.36
C MET A 290 0.28 17.87 18.29
N THR A 291 1.32 17.29 17.76
CA THR A 291 2.59 17.08 18.46
C THR A 291 3.76 17.17 17.47
N THR A 292 4.95 17.35 17.99
CA THR A 292 6.21 17.28 17.23
C THR A 292 6.73 15.85 17.05
N ASP A 293 6.01 14.83 17.55
CA ASP A 293 6.40 13.44 17.43
C ASP A 293 6.33 12.97 15.98
N THR A 294 7.22 12.08 15.59
CA THR A 294 7.24 11.52 14.23
C THR A 294 6.15 10.48 14.03
N TRP A 295 5.71 9.82 15.12
CA TRP A 295 4.60 8.86 15.13
C TRP A 295 3.72 9.06 16.36
N VAL A 296 2.41 9.03 16.12
CA VAL A 296 1.37 8.99 17.16
C VAL A 296 0.29 8.03 16.69
N ASP A 297 -0.10 7.09 17.53
CA ASP A 297 -1.27 6.27 17.27
C ASP A 297 -2.55 7.10 17.38
N SER A 298 -3.36 7.06 16.33
CA SER A 298 -4.65 7.76 16.28
C SER A 298 -5.61 7.18 17.31
N ARG A 299 -6.54 8.02 17.75
CA ARG A 299 -7.66 7.62 18.61
C ARG A 299 -8.97 7.74 17.86
N MET A 300 -9.98 7.00 18.27
CA MET A 300 -11.35 7.19 17.82
C MET A 300 -12.06 8.19 18.71
N TYR A 301 -12.71 9.14 18.09
CA TYR A 301 -13.55 10.16 18.71
C TYR A 301 -15.01 9.94 18.33
N LEU A 302 -15.91 10.46 19.14
CA LEU A 302 -17.34 10.52 18.90
C LEU A 302 -17.82 11.94 19.15
N MET A 303 -18.64 12.50 18.24
CA MET A 303 -19.33 13.77 18.42
C MET A 303 -20.78 13.69 17.96
N ASN A 304 -21.61 14.63 18.36
CA ASN A 304 -22.94 14.80 17.80
C ASN A 304 -22.87 15.22 16.33
N ILE A 305 -23.95 15.01 15.57
CA ILE A 305 -23.99 15.34 14.13
C ILE A 305 -23.80 16.85 13.86
N ASP A 306 -24.04 17.71 14.85
CA ASP A 306 -23.81 19.15 14.78
C ASP A 306 -22.37 19.57 15.11
N GLY A 307 -21.48 18.62 15.47
CA GLY A 307 -20.10 18.84 15.87
C GLY A 307 -19.89 19.02 17.38
N SER A 308 -20.97 19.15 18.16
CA SER A 308 -20.88 19.32 19.61
C SER A 308 -20.55 18.02 20.35
N GLY A 309 -20.08 18.13 21.59
CA GLY A 309 -19.91 17.00 22.50
C GLY A 309 -18.81 15.99 22.10
N SER A 310 -17.79 16.43 21.36
CA SER A 310 -16.65 15.58 20.98
C SER A 310 -15.95 14.96 22.18
N ARG A 311 -15.72 13.66 22.15
CA ARG A 311 -14.99 12.92 23.18
C ARG A 311 -14.27 11.71 22.61
N VAL A 312 -13.19 11.28 23.25
CA VAL A 312 -12.41 10.10 22.89
C VAL A 312 -13.17 8.84 23.29
N LEU A 313 -13.25 7.84 22.41
CA LEU A 313 -13.78 6.50 22.70
C LEU A 313 -12.71 5.47 23.03
N THR A 314 -11.50 5.62 22.45
CA THR A 314 -10.43 4.61 22.55
C THR A 314 -9.21 5.17 23.29
N ALA A 315 -9.43 5.85 24.44
CA ALA A 315 -8.35 6.49 25.21
C ALA A 315 -7.26 5.48 25.65
N ASP A 316 -7.67 4.26 26.02
CA ASP A 316 -6.79 3.22 26.55
C ASP A 316 -6.18 2.32 25.46
N LEU A 317 -6.50 2.56 24.19
CA LEU A 317 -5.94 1.82 23.05
C LEU A 317 -4.74 2.56 22.49
N ASP A 318 -3.54 2.09 22.80
CA ASP A 318 -2.30 2.60 22.20
C ASP A 318 -2.01 1.91 20.86
N ARG A 319 -2.98 1.96 19.95
CA ARG A 319 -2.99 1.46 18.57
C ARG A 319 -3.94 2.29 17.74
N SER A 320 -3.66 2.45 16.46
CA SER A 320 -4.52 3.21 15.55
C SER A 320 -5.74 2.41 15.10
N PRO A 321 -6.98 2.85 15.42
CA PRO A 321 -8.19 2.29 14.84
C PRO A 321 -8.25 2.57 13.35
N SER A 322 -8.66 1.59 12.55
CA SER A 322 -8.86 1.72 11.11
C SER A 322 -10.17 1.07 10.68
N ASN A 323 -10.69 1.48 9.52
CA ASN A 323 -11.89 0.92 8.92
C ASN A 323 -13.11 0.88 9.89
N LEU A 324 -13.58 2.05 10.30
CA LEU A 324 -14.69 2.23 11.22
C LEU A 324 -16.01 1.77 10.58
N ILE A 325 -16.76 0.89 11.26
CA ILE A 325 -18.06 0.37 10.82
C ILE A 325 -19.03 0.46 12.00
N TRP A 326 -20.08 1.25 11.88
CA TRP A 326 -21.10 1.33 12.91
C TRP A 326 -21.85 0.01 13.09
N ALA A 327 -22.12 -0.36 14.32
CA ALA A 327 -23.14 -1.36 14.63
C ALA A 327 -24.49 -0.86 14.14
N ARG A 328 -25.31 -1.73 13.55
CA ARG A 328 -26.58 -1.34 12.93
C ARG A 328 -27.59 -0.72 13.90
N ASP A 329 -27.52 -1.13 15.16
CA ASP A 329 -28.34 -0.60 16.26
C ASP A 329 -27.82 0.70 16.87
N GLY A 330 -26.70 1.23 16.35
CA GLY A 330 -26.06 2.44 16.86
C GLY A 330 -25.36 2.27 18.22
N SER A 331 -25.24 1.05 18.76
CA SER A 331 -24.67 0.79 20.08
C SER A 331 -23.17 1.07 20.20
N GLY A 332 -22.45 1.10 19.06
CA GLY A 332 -21.01 1.35 19.01
C GLY A 332 -20.42 1.18 17.62
N VAL A 333 -19.10 1.15 17.55
CA VAL A 333 -18.33 1.10 16.31
C VAL A 333 -17.41 -0.13 16.33
N TYR A 334 -17.47 -0.92 15.27
CA TYR A 334 -16.48 -1.94 14.95
C TYR A 334 -15.33 -1.28 14.18
N PHE A 335 -14.12 -1.77 14.37
CA PHE A 335 -12.94 -1.29 13.68
C PHE A 335 -11.83 -2.34 13.70
N THR A 336 -10.88 -2.24 12.78
CA THR A 336 -9.71 -3.11 12.77
C THR A 336 -8.51 -2.44 13.44
N VAL A 337 -7.66 -3.28 14.04
CA VAL A 337 -6.45 -2.85 14.72
C VAL A 337 -5.29 -3.72 14.27
N GLN A 338 -4.19 -3.10 13.87
CA GLN A 338 -2.90 -3.76 13.71
C GLN A 338 -2.18 -3.80 15.06
N ASP A 339 -1.86 -5.00 15.53
CA ASP A 339 -1.14 -5.24 16.77
C ASP A 339 -0.18 -6.40 16.63
N LYS A 340 1.12 -6.14 16.84
CA LYS A 340 2.19 -7.14 16.87
C LYS A 340 2.13 -8.10 15.67
N GLY A 341 2.12 -7.54 14.48
CA GLY A 341 2.14 -8.29 13.22
C GLY A 341 0.80 -8.89 12.78
N ALA A 342 -0.25 -8.84 13.60
CA ALA A 342 -1.59 -9.33 13.27
C ALA A 342 -2.57 -8.17 13.06
N GLN A 343 -3.70 -8.44 12.40
CA GLN A 343 -4.82 -7.50 12.30
C GLN A 343 -6.12 -8.20 12.70
N ASN A 344 -6.82 -7.64 13.69
CA ASN A 344 -8.02 -8.19 14.27
C ASN A 344 -9.15 -7.16 14.36
N LEU A 345 -10.39 -7.64 14.51
CA LEU A 345 -11.59 -6.83 14.69
C LEU A 345 -11.80 -6.50 16.16
N TYR A 346 -12.11 -5.25 16.43
CA TYR A 346 -12.44 -4.69 17.74
C TYR A 346 -13.82 -4.04 17.71
N PHE A 347 -14.37 -3.78 18.87
CA PHE A 347 -15.62 -3.05 19.06
C PHE A 347 -15.50 -2.10 20.25
N VAL A 348 -15.99 -0.88 20.08
CA VAL A 348 -16.14 0.07 21.18
C VAL A 348 -17.58 0.57 21.23
N THR A 349 -18.18 0.57 22.44
CA THR A 349 -19.51 1.14 22.62
C THR A 349 -19.48 2.66 22.53
N THR A 350 -20.64 3.31 22.31
CA THR A 350 -20.74 4.77 22.37
C THR A 350 -20.38 5.34 23.74
N SER A 351 -20.36 4.53 24.80
CA SER A 351 -19.88 4.92 26.14
C SER A 351 -18.38 4.69 26.36
N GLY A 352 -17.64 4.17 25.37
CA GLY A 352 -16.20 3.95 25.45
C GLY A 352 -15.76 2.58 25.98
N GLN A 353 -16.68 1.61 26.11
CA GLN A 353 -16.30 0.24 26.53
C GLN A 353 -15.70 -0.51 25.34
N LEU A 354 -14.40 -0.80 25.42
CA LEU A 354 -13.61 -1.45 24.38
C LEU A 354 -13.56 -2.97 24.58
N ARG A 355 -13.68 -3.75 23.50
CA ARG A 355 -13.40 -5.18 23.48
C ARG A 355 -12.80 -5.63 22.16
N GLN A 356 -11.90 -6.59 22.19
CA GLN A 356 -11.43 -7.32 21.01
C GLN A 356 -12.49 -8.35 20.61
N VAL A 357 -12.82 -8.42 19.33
CA VAL A 357 -13.86 -9.31 18.78
C VAL A 357 -13.25 -10.59 18.22
N THR A 358 -12.24 -10.44 17.36
CA THR A 358 -11.50 -11.60 16.81
C THR A 358 -10.10 -11.65 17.42
N THR A 359 -9.54 -12.86 17.46
CA THR A 359 -8.17 -13.11 17.93
C THR A 359 -7.49 -14.07 16.95
N GLY A 360 -6.20 -13.93 16.71
CA GLY A 360 -5.42 -14.84 15.88
C GLY A 360 -4.25 -14.16 15.19
N GLN A 361 -3.30 -14.99 14.74
CA GLN A 361 -2.15 -14.58 13.95
C GLN A 361 -2.54 -14.59 12.47
N HIS A 362 -3.24 -13.55 12.05
CA HIS A 362 -3.74 -13.36 10.69
C HIS A 362 -3.93 -11.87 10.38
N MET A 363 -4.12 -11.57 9.10
CA MET A 363 -4.51 -10.24 8.62
C MET A 363 -5.97 -10.30 8.19
N LEU A 364 -6.88 -9.88 9.09
CA LEU A 364 -8.30 -9.79 8.79
C LEU A 364 -8.67 -8.37 8.40
N ALA A 365 -9.09 -8.16 7.15
CA ALA A 365 -9.66 -6.91 6.67
C ALA A 365 -11.18 -7.06 6.53
N VAL A 366 -11.94 -6.45 7.44
CA VAL A 366 -13.41 -6.48 7.42
C VAL A 366 -13.93 -5.45 6.42
N SER A 367 -14.81 -5.86 5.52
CA SER A 367 -15.43 -4.94 4.54
C SER A 367 -16.82 -4.49 4.97
N GLU A 368 -17.58 -5.38 5.58
CA GLU A 368 -18.98 -5.13 5.91
C GLU A 368 -19.47 -6.02 7.07
N ILE A 369 -20.43 -5.51 7.83
CA ILE A 369 -21.18 -6.25 8.85
C ILE A 369 -22.68 -6.06 8.56
N SER A 370 -23.34 -7.15 8.15
CA SER A 370 -24.77 -7.12 7.78
C SER A 370 -25.68 -6.91 9.00
N PRO A 371 -26.95 -6.51 8.78
CA PRO A 371 -27.92 -6.43 9.86
C PRO A 371 -28.16 -7.73 10.65
N SER A 372 -27.95 -8.88 9.99
CA SER A 372 -28.05 -10.22 10.64
C SER A 372 -26.82 -10.61 11.45
N GLY A 373 -25.75 -9.81 11.42
CA GLY A 373 -24.48 -10.09 12.08
C GLY A 373 -23.51 -10.95 11.26
N LEU A 374 -23.77 -11.14 9.96
CA LEU A 374 -22.80 -11.74 9.04
C LEU A 374 -21.69 -10.71 8.76
N VAL A 375 -20.47 -11.05 9.07
CA VAL A 375 -19.26 -10.29 8.75
C VAL A 375 -18.67 -10.80 7.45
N LEU A 376 -18.32 -9.89 6.57
CA LEU A 376 -17.66 -10.15 5.30
C LEU A 376 -16.30 -9.43 5.27
N GLY A 377 -15.27 -10.11 4.78
CA GLY A 377 -13.94 -9.53 4.70
C GLY A 377 -12.97 -10.39 3.93
N THR A 378 -11.70 -10.06 4.01
CA THR A 378 -10.59 -10.88 3.50
C THR A 378 -9.69 -11.32 4.64
N LEU A 379 -9.16 -12.52 4.56
CA LEU A 379 -8.27 -13.12 5.53
C LEU A 379 -7.02 -13.66 4.84
N SER A 380 -5.85 -13.31 5.36
CA SER A 380 -4.56 -13.87 4.96
C SER A 380 -3.79 -14.34 6.19
N ASP A 381 -3.01 -15.41 6.05
CA ASP A 381 -2.08 -15.90 7.06
C ASP A 381 -0.75 -16.29 6.39
N PRO A 382 0.29 -16.74 7.14
CA PRO A 382 1.60 -17.04 6.54
C PRO A 382 1.60 -18.12 5.45
N SER A 383 0.57 -18.96 5.41
CA SER A 383 0.43 -20.09 4.47
C SER A 383 -0.64 -19.85 3.40
N LYS A 384 -1.52 -18.88 3.62
CA LYS A 384 -2.66 -18.60 2.74
C LYS A 384 -2.68 -17.16 2.28
N PRO A 385 -2.69 -16.92 0.97
CA PRO A 385 -2.98 -15.60 0.40
C PRO A 385 -4.35 -15.09 0.84
N GLY A 386 -4.58 -13.79 0.67
CA GLY A 386 -5.85 -13.18 1.04
C GLY A 386 -7.02 -13.69 0.19
N ASP A 387 -7.98 -14.33 0.84
CA ASP A 387 -9.23 -14.78 0.25
C ASP A 387 -10.44 -14.19 0.97
N ILE A 388 -11.61 -14.16 0.30
CA ILE A 388 -12.85 -13.69 0.91
C ILE A 388 -13.31 -14.71 1.95
N VAL A 389 -13.62 -14.21 3.13
CA VAL A 389 -14.17 -14.98 4.25
C VAL A 389 -15.44 -14.34 4.76
N SER A 390 -16.28 -15.17 5.40
CA SER A 390 -17.41 -14.71 6.20
C SER A 390 -17.44 -15.41 7.56
N PHE A 391 -18.04 -14.76 8.54
CA PHE A 391 -18.32 -15.35 9.87
C PHE A 391 -19.49 -14.63 10.53
N ASP A 392 -20.10 -15.29 11.52
CA ASP A 392 -21.12 -14.66 12.37
C ASP A 392 -20.40 -13.87 13.48
N ILE A 393 -20.75 -12.60 13.66
CA ILE A 393 -20.16 -11.72 14.69
C ILE A 393 -20.28 -12.29 16.11
N ARG A 394 -21.26 -13.17 16.34
CA ARG A 394 -21.47 -13.90 17.59
C ARG A 394 -20.56 -15.13 17.75
N ARG A 395 -19.90 -15.54 16.65
CA ARG A 395 -18.96 -16.67 16.57
C ARG A 395 -17.69 -16.25 15.84
N PRO A 396 -16.94 -15.28 16.37
CA PRO A 396 -15.90 -14.56 15.65
C PRO A 396 -14.63 -15.37 15.33
N THR A 397 -14.58 -16.64 15.76
CA THR A 397 -13.46 -17.56 15.46
C THR A 397 -13.80 -18.58 14.37
N GLN A 398 -15.04 -18.60 13.86
CA GLN A 398 -15.51 -19.57 12.87
C GLN A 398 -15.51 -18.94 11.47
N PHE A 399 -14.34 -18.75 10.89
CA PHE A 399 -14.20 -18.24 9.54
C PHE A 399 -14.62 -19.30 8.52
N ARG A 400 -15.46 -18.90 7.56
CA ARG A 400 -15.80 -19.66 6.37
C ARG A 400 -15.11 -19.00 5.18
N GLN A 401 -14.21 -19.71 4.53
CA GLN A 401 -13.59 -19.29 3.26
C GLN A 401 -14.61 -19.37 2.15
N LEU A 402 -14.76 -18.31 1.35
CA LEU A 402 -15.72 -18.20 0.25
C LEU A 402 -15.03 -18.25 -1.13
N THR A 403 -13.75 -17.86 -1.20
CA THR A 403 -12.93 -17.95 -2.43
C THR A 403 -11.63 -18.70 -2.14
N ASP A 404 -11.01 -19.23 -3.18
CA ASP A 404 -9.68 -19.86 -3.14
C ASP A 404 -9.02 -19.57 -4.50
N VAL A 405 -8.65 -18.27 -4.71
CA VAL A 405 -8.27 -17.80 -6.06
C VAL A 405 -6.87 -18.23 -6.49
N ASN A 406 -6.03 -18.71 -5.55
CA ASN A 406 -4.71 -19.27 -5.84
C ASN A 406 -4.61 -20.76 -5.46
N GLY A 407 -5.73 -21.42 -5.19
CA GLY A 407 -5.74 -22.80 -4.74
C GLY A 407 -5.17 -23.79 -5.77
N ASP A 408 -5.39 -23.53 -7.05
CA ASP A 408 -4.83 -24.30 -8.16
C ASP A 408 -3.30 -24.15 -8.25
N ILE A 409 -2.78 -22.92 -8.04
CA ILE A 409 -1.33 -22.64 -8.04
C ILE A 409 -0.67 -23.32 -6.83
N LEU A 410 -1.28 -23.20 -5.66
CA LEU A 410 -0.72 -23.70 -4.40
C LEU A 410 -0.92 -25.20 -4.20
N MET A 411 -1.82 -25.83 -4.98
CA MET A 411 -2.06 -27.26 -4.90
C MET A 411 -0.78 -28.06 -5.22
N GLY A 412 -0.33 -28.84 -4.25
CA GLY A 412 0.91 -29.63 -4.36
C GLY A 412 2.21 -28.82 -4.16
N LYS A 413 2.14 -27.54 -3.87
CA LYS A 413 3.31 -26.73 -3.52
C LYS A 413 3.65 -26.90 -2.03
N ARG A 414 4.92 -27.06 -1.75
CA ARG A 414 5.47 -27.05 -0.40
C ARG A 414 5.97 -25.63 -0.10
N LEU A 415 5.33 -24.98 0.87
CA LEU A 415 5.71 -23.65 1.33
C LEU A 415 6.80 -23.70 2.41
N GLY A 416 7.50 -22.60 2.55
CA GLY A 416 8.46 -22.40 3.63
C GLY A 416 7.76 -22.39 5.00
N GLN A 417 8.47 -22.93 6.01
CA GLN A 417 7.97 -23.00 7.39
C GLN A 417 8.11 -21.63 8.07
N HIS A 418 7.01 -21.12 8.54
CA HIS A 418 6.94 -19.82 9.24
C HIS A 418 7.13 -20.02 10.75
N GLU A 419 8.00 -19.19 11.37
CA GLU A 419 8.30 -19.19 12.79
C GLU A 419 8.33 -17.75 13.31
N GLU A 420 7.54 -17.42 14.32
CA GLU A 420 7.63 -16.16 15.05
C GLU A 420 8.76 -16.21 16.08
N ILE A 421 9.51 -15.12 16.20
CA ILE A 421 10.55 -14.96 17.21
C ILE A 421 10.41 -13.63 17.97
N TRP A 422 10.77 -13.67 19.23
CA TRP A 422 10.97 -12.48 20.05
C TRP A 422 12.39 -12.49 20.60
N TYR A 423 13.04 -11.34 20.58
CA TYR A 423 14.40 -11.18 21.07
C TYR A 423 14.60 -9.81 21.69
N LYS A 424 15.68 -9.65 22.48
CA LYS A 424 16.04 -8.37 23.07
C LYS A 424 16.88 -7.57 22.07
N GLY A 425 16.35 -6.42 21.67
CA GLY A 425 17.06 -5.41 20.91
C GLY A 425 17.86 -4.45 21.79
N ALA A 426 18.23 -3.31 21.24
CA ALA A 426 18.92 -2.26 21.99
C ALA A 426 18.11 -1.83 23.22
N ASP A 427 18.80 -1.45 24.27
CA ASP A 427 18.23 -1.06 25.58
C ASP A 427 17.33 -2.15 26.22
N GLY A 428 17.42 -3.39 25.75
CA GLY A 428 16.65 -4.53 26.26
C GLY A 428 15.19 -4.55 25.83
N TRP A 429 14.81 -3.78 24.83
CA TRP A 429 13.44 -3.77 24.28
C TRP A 429 13.08 -5.09 23.61
N ASP A 430 11.83 -5.50 23.73
CA ASP A 430 11.31 -6.68 23.04
C ASP A 430 11.02 -6.35 21.57
N ILE A 431 11.71 -7.07 20.69
CA ILE A 431 11.58 -6.92 19.23
C ILE A 431 10.96 -8.18 18.66
N GLN A 432 9.94 -8.02 17.84
CA GLN A 432 9.28 -9.12 17.13
C GLN A 432 9.86 -9.29 15.75
N GLY A 433 10.02 -10.53 15.34
CA GLY A 433 10.39 -10.91 13.99
C GLY A 433 9.86 -12.28 13.63
N TRP A 434 10.09 -12.66 12.39
CA TRP A 434 9.69 -13.96 11.85
C TRP A 434 10.78 -14.52 10.96
N ILE A 435 10.80 -15.84 10.89
CA ILE A 435 11.69 -16.60 10.06
C ILE A 435 10.84 -17.44 9.09
N ILE A 436 11.16 -17.40 7.81
CA ILE A 436 10.65 -18.38 6.85
C ILE A 436 11.82 -19.30 6.48
N LYS A 437 11.68 -20.59 6.80
CA LYS A 437 12.66 -21.63 6.51
C LYS A 437 12.33 -22.30 5.19
N PRO A 438 13.32 -22.85 4.46
CA PRO A 438 13.06 -23.63 3.26
C PRO A 438 12.04 -24.76 3.47
N PRO A 439 11.25 -25.14 2.45
CA PRO A 439 10.29 -26.25 2.56
C PRO A 439 10.88 -27.57 3.05
N ASP A 440 12.13 -27.84 2.67
CA ASP A 440 12.91 -29.04 3.07
C ASP A 440 13.91 -28.74 4.17
N PHE A 441 13.53 -27.88 5.11
CA PHE A 441 14.42 -27.48 6.19
C PHE A 441 14.90 -28.67 7.03
N ASP A 442 16.22 -28.78 7.16
CA ASP A 442 16.91 -29.75 7.98
C ASP A 442 17.80 -29.00 8.99
N PRO A 443 17.54 -29.08 10.29
CA PRO A 443 18.30 -28.33 11.29
C PRO A 443 19.79 -28.70 11.38
N ALA A 444 20.20 -29.84 10.81
CA ALA A 444 21.60 -30.25 10.73
C ALA A 444 22.38 -29.56 9.61
N LYS A 445 21.69 -28.88 8.68
CA LYS A 445 22.31 -28.17 7.56
C LYS A 445 22.48 -26.69 7.85
N LYS A 446 23.36 -26.05 7.08
CA LYS A 446 23.54 -24.59 7.09
C LYS A 446 22.86 -23.95 5.88
N TYR A 447 22.19 -22.84 6.12
CA TYR A 447 21.44 -22.11 5.09
C TYR A 447 21.90 -20.66 5.01
N PRO A 448 21.97 -20.07 3.82
CA PRO A 448 22.17 -18.63 3.68
C PRO A 448 21.01 -17.88 4.30
N LEU A 449 21.31 -16.75 4.95
CA LEU A 449 20.31 -15.87 5.58
C LEU A 449 20.05 -14.67 4.69
N MET A 450 18.80 -14.33 4.47
CA MET A 450 18.36 -13.05 3.94
C MET A 450 17.66 -12.24 5.04
N LEU A 451 18.21 -11.09 5.40
CA LEU A 451 17.52 -10.09 6.22
C LEU A 451 16.72 -9.17 5.30
N SER A 452 15.41 -9.20 5.42
CA SER A 452 14.48 -8.27 4.75
C SER A 452 14.09 -7.16 5.70
N ILE A 453 14.23 -5.89 5.29
CA ILE A 453 13.92 -4.71 6.10
C ILE A 453 12.79 -3.93 5.45
N HIS A 454 11.72 -3.62 6.22
CA HIS A 454 10.57 -2.88 5.71
C HIS A 454 10.88 -1.40 5.48
N GLY A 455 10.11 -0.78 4.60
CA GLY A 455 10.09 0.65 4.38
C GLY A 455 9.36 1.42 5.49
N GLY A 456 9.18 2.68 5.30
CA GLY A 456 8.56 3.59 6.26
C GLY A 456 9.52 4.73 6.61
N PRO A 457 10.00 4.86 7.86
CA PRO A 457 10.19 3.85 8.94
C PRO A 457 8.92 3.39 9.65
N HIS A 458 7.89 4.24 9.73
CA HIS A 458 6.63 3.93 10.39
C HIS A 458 5.78 3.00 9.50
N SER A 459 6.02 1.70 9.62
CA SER A 459 5.35 0.60 8.94
C SER A 459 5.40 -0.64 9.83
N MET A 460 4.79 -1.74 9.42
CA MET A 460 4.81 -2.99 10.14
C MET A 460 4.86 -4.17 9.18
N TYR A 461 5.88 -5.03 9.31
CA TYR A 461 5.80 -6.37 8.77
C TYR A 461 4.77 -7.19 9.55
N ASN A 462 4.07 -8.07 8.87
CA ASN A 462 2.95 -8.79 9.42
C ASN A 462 2.96 -10.27 9.01
N VAL A 463 2.00 -11.02 9.56
CA VAL A 463 1.86 -12.46 9.35
C VAL A 463 1.10 -12.84 8.08
N GLY A 464 0.76 -11.89 7.21
CA GLY A 464 0.13 -12.20 5.92
C GLY A 464 1.06 -12.94 4.97
N PHE A 465 0.48 -13.65 4.01
CA PHE A 465 1.25 -14.35 2.96
C PHE A 465 2.11 -13.36 2.16
N ASN A 466 3.39 -13.69 2.01
CA ASN A 466 4.29 -12.92 1.15
C ASN A 466 4.95 -13.84 0.11
N PHE A 467 4.57 -13.63 -1.16
CA PHE A 467 5.06 -14.44 -2.28
C PHE A 467 6.59 -14.40 -2.40
N GLY A 468 7.21 -13.20 -2.30
CA GLY A 468 8.64 -13.04 -2.47
C GLY A 468 9.44 -13.77 -1.40
N TRP A 469 9.02 -13.71 -0.14
CA TRP A 469 9.72 -14.43 0.94
C TRP A 469 9.54 -15.94 0.81
N GLN A 470 8.36 -16.41 0.44
CA GLN A 470 8.11 -17.82 0.18
C GLN A 470 8.94 -18.33 -1.02
N GLU A 471 9.10 -17.51 -2.04
CA GLU A 471 9.93 -17.81 -3.21
C GLU A 471 11.43 -17.86 -2.85
N HIS A 472 11.92 -16.94 -2.03
CA HIS A 472 13.29 -17.00 -1.51
C HIS A 472 13.52 -18.26 -0.66
N ALA A 473 12.57 -18.61 0.21
CA ALA A 473 12.65 -19.85 0.99
C ALA A 473 12.63 -21.09 0.09
N ALA A 474 11.83 -21.11 -0.97
CA ALA A 474 11.79 -22.17 -1.98
C ALA A 474 13.14 -22.34 -2.71
N ASN A 475 13.93 -21.27 -2.82
CA ASN A 475 15.30 -21.28 -3.35
C ASN A 475 16.38 -21.55 -2.30
N GLY A 476 15.99 -21.99 -1.10
CA GLY A 476 16.92 -22.49 -0.08
C GLY A 476 17.49 -21.43 0.85
N TYR A 477 16.90 -20.22 0.90
CA TYR A 477 17.28 -19.20 1.86
C TYR A 477 16.42 -19.28 3.12
N VAL A 478 17.03 -19.00 4.27
CA VAL A 478 16.30 -18.61 5.48
C VAL A 478 16.03 -17.12 5.39
N VAL A 479 14.78 -16.71 5.47
CA VAL A 479 14.38 -15.30 5.38
C VAL A 479 14.01 -14.81 6.78
N LEU A 480 14.73 -13.80 7.27
CA LEU A 480 14.43 -13.07 8.51
C LEU A 480 13.79 -11.72 8.17
N TYR A 481 12.68 -11.42 8.80
CA TYR A 481 12.08 -10.08 8.77
C TYR A 481 11.58 -9.69 10.15
N THR A 482 11.79 -8.43 10.53
CA THR A 482 11.56 -7.97 11.91
C THR A 482 10.91 -6.60 11.92
N ASN A 483 10.33 -6.23 13.05
CA ASN A 483 9.82 -4.89 13.32
C ASN A 483 10.71 -4.19 14.37
N PRO A 484 11.79 -3.51 13.94
CA PRO A 484 12.61 -2.74 14.85
C PRO A 484 11.85 -1.54 15.41
N ARG A 485 12.40 -0.85 16.42
CA ARG A 485 11.82 0.41 16.89
C ARG A 485 11.59 1.38 15.74
N GLY A 486 10.54 2.20 15.84
CA GLY A 486 10.02 2.99 14.72
C GLY A 486 8.86 2.31 13.98
N SER A 487 8.71 0.97 14.09
CA SER A 487 7.58 0.24 13.49
C SER A 487 6.26 0.59 14.17
N THR A 488 5.16 0.46 13.39
CA THR A 488 3.79 0.61 13.88
C THR A 488 3.26 -0.68 14.51
N GLY A 489 2.15 -0.61 15.23
CA GLY A 489 1.53 -1.80 15.86
C GLY A 489 2.13 -2.19 17.21
N TYR A 490 2.97 -1.35 17.80
CA TYR A 490 3.60 -1.57 19.12
C TYR A 490 3.38 -0.39 20.08
N GLY A 491 2.56 0.59 19.69
CA GLY A 491 2.24 1.79 20.45
C GLY A 491 3.08 3.00 20.06
N SER A 492 2.60 4.17 20.47
CA SER A 492 3.17 5.47 20.11
C SER A 492 4.63 5.62 20.57
N ALA A 493 4.97 5.12 21.78
CA ALA A 493 6.33 5.19 22.29
C ALA A 493 7.34 4.40 21.44
N PHE A 494 6.94 3.22 20.96
CA PHE A 494 7.76 2.36 20.10
C PHE A 494 7.94 3.01 18.72
N GLY A 495 6.85 3.49 18.13
CA GLY A 495 6.90 4.19 16.84
C GLY A 495 7.74 5.45 16.90
N ASN A 496 7.60 6.26 17.95
CA ASN A 496 8.32 7.53 18.10
C ASN A 496 9.77 7.40 18.60
N ALA A 497 10.23 6.19 18.95
CA ALA A 497 11.59 5.96 19.47
C ALA A 497 12.73 6.33 18.52
N ILE A 498 12.44 6.61 17.27
CA ILE A 498 13.39 7.04 16.25
C ILE A 498 13.35 8.55 15.95
N LYS A 499 12.57 9.33 16.71
CA LYS A 499 12.49 10.78 16.57
C LYS A 499 13.89 11.42 16.66
N ASN A 500 14.27 12.23 15.67
CA ASN A 500 15.60 12.83 15.52
C ASN A 500 16.76 11.81 15.63
N ALA A 501 16.50 10.52 15.39
CA ALA A 501 17.42 9.42 15.64
C ALA A 501 17.29 8.28 14.62
N TYR A 502 17.05 8.60 13.36
CA TYR A 502 16.90 7.60 12.29
C TYR A 502 17.93 7.80 11.18
N PRO A 503 18.78 6.76 10.89
CA PRO A 503 19.02 5.49 11.61
C PRO A 503 19.75 5.65 12.94
N SER A 504 19.54 4.73 13.88
CA SER A 504 20.34 4.60 15.09
C SER A 504 20.15 3.23 15.78
N LYS A 505 19.46 3.16 16.92
CA LYS A 505 19.20 1.91 17.67
C LYS A 505 18.27 0.93 16.95
N ASP A 506 17.53 1.35 15.96
CA ASP A 506 16.82 0.51 15.00
C ASP A 506 17.77 -0.42 14.22
N TYR A 507 18.99 0.08 13.89
CA TYR A 507 20.07 -0.76 13.38
C TYR A 507 20.51 -1.83 14.40
N ASP A 508 20.67 -1.47 15.66
CA ASP A 508 21.07 -2.42 16.72
C ASP A 508 19.98 -3.49 16.91
N ASP A 509 18.69 -3.10 16.83
CA ASP A 509 17.56 -4.03 16.89
C ASP A 509 17.62 -5.06 15.75
N LEU A 510 17.95 -4.63 14.53
CA LEU A 510 18.11 -5.52 13.37
C LEU A 510 19.28 -6.48 13.56
N MET A 511 20.42 -5.98 14.03
CA MET A 511 21.61 -6.83 14.26
C MET A 511 21.38 -7.86 15.37
N ALA A 512 20.67 -7.48 16.43
CA ALA A 512 20.25 -8.42 17.48
C ALA A 512 19.33 -9.54 16.93
N GLY A 513 18.45 -9.19 15.97
CA GLY A 513 17.61 -10.18 15.28
C GLY A 513 18.46 -11.18 14.46
N VAL A 514 19.46 -10.70 13.74
CA VAL A 514 20.42 -11.56 13.01
C VAL A 514 21.14 -12.49 14.00
N ASP A 515 21.62 -11.96 15.14
CA ASP A 515 22.31 -12.76 16.16
C ASP A 515 21.36 -13.83 16.77
N ALA A 516 20.10 -13.48 17.02
CA ALA A 516 19.11 -14.43 17.52
C ALA A 516 18.89 -15.61 16.56
N VAL A 517 18.91 -15.37 15.24
CA VAL A 517 18.78 -16.47 14.24
C VAL A 517 20.07 -17.26 14.09
N ILE A 518 21.25 -16.63 14.16
CA ILE A 518 22.55 -17.32 14.16
C ILE A 518 22.64 -18.28 15.35
N ALA A 519 22.18 -17.84 16.52
CA ALA A 519 22.19 -18.68 17.74
C ALA A 519 21.36 -19.96 17.61
N LYS A 520 20.40 -20.04 16.67
CA LYS A 520 19.64 -21.26 16.37
C LYS A 520 20.49 -22.36 15.68
N GLY A 521 21.70 -22.05 15.23
CA GLY A 521 22.70 -23.02 14.81
C GLY A 521 22.63 -23.47 13.34
N TYR A 522 21.67 -23.04 12.54
CA TYR A 522 21.50 -23.47 11.14
C TYR A 522 21.85 -22.38 10.09
N VAL A 523 22.34 -21.22 10.51
CA VAL A 523 22.75 -20.15 9.58
C VAL A 523 24.16 -20.40 9.06
N ASP A 524 24.34 -20.24 7.76
CA ASP A 524 25.64 -20.08 7.12
C ASP A 524 26.09 -18.63 7.26
N THR A 525 26.92 -18.36 8.28
CA THR A 525 27.39 -17.02 8.60
C THR A 525 28.32 -16.41 7.55
N GLN A 526 28.82 -17.21 6.60
CA GLN A 526 29.57 -16.70 5.46
C GLN A 526 28.65 -16.15 4.37
N ASN A 527 27.41 -16.60 4.30
CA ASN A 527 26.43 -16.23 3.28
C ASN A 527 25.18 -15.59 3.89
N MET A 528 25.38 -14.44 4.52
CA MET A 528 24.32 -13.58 4.99
C MET A 528 24.14 -12.40 4.05
N PHE A 529 22.90 -12.06 3.73
CA PHE A 529 22.51 -11.01 2.79
C PHE A 529 21.49 -10.07 3.43
N VAL A 530 21.50 -8.82 3.02
CA VAL A 530 20.54 -7.81 3.52
C VAL A 530 19.96 -7.02 2.37
N TYR A 531 18.65 -6.75 2.43
CA TYR A 531 17.97 -5.91 1.46
C TYR A 531 16.74 -5.21 2.05
N GLY A 532 16.36 -4.11 1.46
CA GLY A 532 15.14 -3.38 1.76
C GLY A 532 14.95 -2.19 0.83
N CYS A 533 13.73 -1.66 0.78
CA CYS A 533 13.38 -0.49 -0.04
C CYS A 533 12.93 0.65 0.86
N SER A 534 13.13 1.91 0.42
CA SER A 534 12.71 3.09 1.17
C SER A 534 13.43 3.16 2.53
N GLY A 535 12.71 3.19 3.63
CA GLY A 535 13.29 3.05 4.98
C GLY A 535 14.17 1.80 5.13
N GLY A 536 13.78 0.67 4.52
CA GLY A 536 14.63 -0.53 4.46
C GLY A 536 15.89 -0.32 3.63
N GLY A 537 15.83 0.50 2.59
CA GLY A 537 16.98 0.92 1.79
C GLY A 537 17.94 1.81 2.57
N VAL A 538 17.41 2.74 3.38
CA VAL A 538 18.18 3.56 4.34
C VAL A 538 18.99 2.66 5.27
N LEU A 539 18.28 1.73 5.95
CA LEU A 539 18.90 0.85 6.93
C LEU A 539 19.88 -0.13 6.28
N THR A 540 19.61 -0.61 5.06
CA THR A 540 20.56 -1.43 4.31
C THR A 540 21.85 -0.66 3.99
N ALA A 541 21.74 0.57 3.49
CA ALA A 541 22.89 1.43 3.22
C ALA A 541 23.65 1.82 4.50
N TRP A 542 22.93 2.01 5.62
CA TRP A 542 23.51 2.24 6.94
C TRP A 542 24.29 1.04 7.43
N ILE A 543 23.70 -0.15 7.37
CA ILE A 543 24.30 -1.43 7.79
C ILE A 543 25.66 -1.65 7.13
N VAL A 544 25.76 -1.50 5.81
CA VAL A 544 27.03 -1.76 5.10
C VAL A 544 28.12 -0.75 5.41
N GLY A 545 27.77 0.45 5.91
CA GLY A 545 28.70 1.47 6.42
C GLY A 545 29.19 1.21 7.87
N HIS A 546 28.54 0.26 8.61
CA HIS A 546 28.79 0.03 10.03
C HIS A 546 29.20 -1.40 10.36
N THR A 547 29.02 -2.37 9.43
CA THR A 547 29.45 -3.77 9.62
C THR A 547 29.78 -4.43 8.28
N ASP A 548 30.70 -5.38 8.29
CA ASP A 548 31.09 -6.22 7.14
C ASP A 548 30.56 -7.67 7.24
N ARG A 549 29.61 -7.93 8.11
CA ARG A 549 29.03 -9.26 8.37
C ARG A 549 28.37 -9.86 7.14
N PHE A 550 27.76 -9.04 6.29
CA PHE A 550 27.01 -9.48 5.13
C PHE A 550 27.92 -9.73 3.92
N ALA A 551 27.66 -10.80 3.19
CA ALA A 551 28.38 -11.15 1.97
C ALA A 551 28.01 -10.23 0.80
N ALA A 552 26.76 -9.79 0.74
CA ALA A 552 26.28 -8.77 -0.18
C ALA A 552 25.02 -8.08 0.36
N ALA A 553 24.73 -6.90 -0.20
CA ALA A 553 23.56 -6.08 0.15
C ALA A 553 22.86 -5.55 -1.10
N SER A 554 21.57 -5.23 -0.96
CA SER A 554 20.80 -4.49 -1.97
C SER A 554 19.98 -3.38 -1.30
N ALA A 555 20.46 -2.13 -1.39
CA ALA A 555 19.74 -0.96 -0.91
C ALA A 555 18.81 -0.44 -2.02
N ASN A 556 17.52 -0.71 -1.89
CA ASN A 556 16.54 -0.38 -2.91
C ASN A 556 15.85 0.93 -2.56
N CYS A 557 15.64 1.82 -3.55
CA CYS A 557 15.02 3.13 -3.39
C CYS A 557 15.43 3.81 -2.06
N PRO A 558 16.76 3.92 -1.76
CA PRO A 558 17.25 4.36 -0.45
C PRO A 558 17.17 5.87 -0.28
N VAL A 559 17.14 6.35 0.96
CA VAL A 559 17.66 7.67 1.31
C VAL A 559 19.10 7.49 1.81
N THR A 560 20.02 8.17 1.20
CA THR A 560 21.46 8.05 1.51
C THR A 560 22.06 9.35 2.04
N ASN A 561 21.40 10.47 1.79
CA ASN A 561 21.81 11.81 2.20
C ASN A 561 20.59 12.63 2.66
N TRP A 562 20.39 12.71 3.96
CA TRP A 562 19.27 13.45 4.54
C TRP A 562 19.30 14.94 4.23
N LEU A 563 20.48 15.52 4.04
CA LEU A 563 20.63 16.95 3.77
C LEU A 563 19.99 17.32 2.42
N SER A 564 20.23 16.51 1.37
CA SER A 564 19.63 16.73 0.05
C SER A 564 18.20 16.19 -0.03
N PHE A 565 17.91 15.09 0.67
CA PHE A 565 16.62 14.43 0.62
C PHE A 565 15.47 15.31 1.09
N VAL A 566 15.59 15.98 2.25
CA VAL A 566 14.51 16.79 2.81
C VAL A 566 14.07 17.95 1.92
N GLY A 567 14.94 18.42 1.03
CA GLY A 567 14.63 19.44 0.02
C GLY A 567 14.23 18.92 -1.35
N THR A 568 14.31 17.60 -1.59
CA THR A 568 14.08 17.02 -2.92
C THR A 568 13.06 15.87 -2.93
N THR A 569 12.55 15.45 -1.80
CA THR A 569 11.44 14.46 -1.72
C THR A 569 10.11 15.09 -2.09
N ASP A 570 9.15 14.28 -2.55
CA ASP A 570 7.75 14.68 -2.71
C ASP A 570 7.01 14.85 -1.38
N GLY A 571 7.58 14.36 -0.28
CA GLY A 571 7.06 14.52 1.07
C GLY A 571 7.58 15.81 1.72
N ALA A 572 7.04 16.95 1.35
CA ALA A 572 7.52 18.27 1.75
C ALA A 572 7.64 18.49 3.27
N SER A 573 7.01 17.66 4.09
CA SER A 573 7.06 17.75 5.55
C SER A 573 8.23 16.99 6.20
N TRP A 574 9.06 16.27 5.43
CA TRP A 574 10.16 15.45 5.97
C TRP A 574 11.19 16.22 6.78
N TYR A 575 11.40 17.53 6.51
CA TYR A 575 12.29 18.36 7.31
C TYR A 575 11.92 18.41 8.81
N ARG A 576 10.67 18.09 9.17
CA ARG A 576 10.19 18.06 10.57
C ARG A 576 10.56 16.77 11.32
N ASN A 577 11.13 15.77 10.67
CA ASN A 577 11.62 14.56 11.33
C ASN A 577 12.95 14.79 12.06
N PHE A 578 13.55 15.96 11.86
CA PHE A 578 14.72 16.43 12.58
C PHE A 578 14.33 17.59 13.51
N GLU A 579 15.02 17.73 14.61
CA GLU A 579 14.75 18.77 15.60
C GLU A 579 15.01 20.17 15.05
N LYS A 580 16.03 20.28 14.17
CA LYS A 580 16.42 21.53 13.53
C LYS A 580 16.40 21.40 12.01
N LEU A 581 16.15 22.49 11.32
CA LEU A 581 16.21 22.57 9.88
C LEU A 581 17.66 22.46 9.37
N PRO A 582 17.90 21.94 8.14
CA PRO A 582 19.26 21.73 7.63
C PRO A 582 20.13 22.99 7.60
N TRP A 583 19.52 24.14 7.37
CA TRP A 583 20.21 25.45 7.33
C TRP A 583 20.40 26.10 8.71
N GLU A 584 19.75 25.58 9.75
CA GLU A 584 19.99 25.98 11.14
C GLU A 584 21.13 25.16 11.75
N ASP A 585 21.07 23.83 11.58
CA ASP A 585 22.09 22.91 12.04
C ASP A 585 22.04 21.59 11.24
N PRO A 586 22.95 21.36 10.29
CA PRO A 586 22.97 20.15 9.48
C PRO A 586 23.56 18.92 10.19
N SER A 587 24.00 19.02 11.44
CA SER A 587 24.81 17.99 12.12
C SER A 587 24.10 16.64 12.20
N GLU A 588 22.82 16.59 12.61
CA GLU A 588 22.05 15.35 12.68
C GLU A 588 21.73 14.81 11.29
N HIS A 589 21.44 15.66 10.30
CA HIS A 589 21.22 15.24 8.92
C HIS A 589 22.45 14.52 8.39
N LEU A 590 23.65 15.08 8.55
CA LEU A 590 24.90 14.45 8.11
C LEU A 590 25.20 13.19 8.92
N ARG A 591 25.07 13.25 10.24
CA ARG A 591 25.35 12.12 11.14
C ARG A 591 24.48 10.89 10.84
N ARG A 592 23.26 11.10 10.35
CA ARG A 592 22.30 10.03 9.99
C ARG A 592 22.35 9.63 8.52
N SER A 593 23.17 10.28 7.70
CA SER A 593 23.28 9.98 6.26
C SER A 593 24.22 8.82 6.00
N PRO A 594 23.75 7.69 5.43
CA PRO A 594 24.60 6.57 5.03
C PRO A 594 25.80 6.97 4.16
N LEU A 595 25.63 7.99 3.32
CA LEU A 595 26.68 8.53 2.45
C LEU A 595 27.94 8.94 3.22
N MET A 596 27.81 9.46 4.45
CA MET A 596 28.94 9.89 5.27
C MET A 596 29.79 8.73 5.76
N TYR A 597 29.31 7.50 5.67
CA TYR A 597 29.99 6.27 6.12
C TYR A 597 30.45 5.39 4.95
N VAL A 598 30.30 5.84 3.71
CA VAL A 598 30.66 5.07 2.51
C VAL A 598 32.13 4.65 2.50
N GLY A 599 33.01 5.43 3.13
CA GLY A 599 34.43 5.09 3.29
C GLY A 599 34.70 3.80 4.08
N ASN A 600 33.73 3.32 4.87
CA ASN A 600 33.85 2.09 5.65
C ASN A 600 33.29 0.87 4.88
N VAL A 601 32.56 1.07 3.78
CA VAL A 601 31.86 -0.01 3.08
C VAL A 601 32.84 -0.95 2.40
N LYS A 602 32.74 -2.22 2.76
CA LYS A 602 33.47 -3.35 2.12
C LYS A 602 32.54 -4.33 1.43
N THR A 603 31.29 -4.38 1.89
CA THR A 603 30.25 -5.29 1.40
C THR A 603 29.83 -4.93 -0.02
N PRO A 604 29.89 -5.86 -0.99
CA PRO A 604 29.31 -5.66 -2.31
C PRO A 604 27.86 -5.19 -2.22
N THR A 605 27.56 -4.01 -2.77
CA THR A 605 26.27 -3.34 -2.59
C THR A 605 25.62 -2.99 -3.92
N MET A 606 24.46 -3.57 -4.19
CA MET A 606 23.61 -3.23 -5.33
C MET A 606 22.60 -2.17 -4.91
N LEU A 607 22.18 -1.34 -5.87
CA LEU A 607 21.14 -0.32 -5.72
C LEU A 607 20.06 -0.56 -6.77
N MET A 608 18.80 -0.52 -6.40
CA MET A 608 17.67 -0.63 -7.33
C MET A 608 16.66 0.48 -7.07
N THR A 609 16.28 1.25 -8.09
CA THR A 609 15.36 2.39 -7.91
C THR A 609 14.55 2.63 -9.17
N GLY A 610 13.29 3.04 -9.01
CA GLY A 610 12.45 3.54 -10.10
C GLY A 610 12.97 4.88 -10.63
N VAL A 611 13.06 5.01 -11.95
CA VAL A 611 13.57 6.25 -12.57
C VAL A 611 12.70 7.46 -12.24
N ASN A 612 11.40 7.23 -12.04
CA ASN A 612 10.42 8.28 -11.73
C ASN A 612 10.19 8.45 -10.22
N ASP A 613 11.01 7.83 -9.36
CA ASP A 613 10.86 7.91 -7.91
C ASP A 613 11.01 9.36 -7.44
N LEU A 614 9.93 9.92 -6.89
CA LEU A 614 9.89 11.25 -6.30
C LEU A 614 9.92 11.21 -4.78
N ARG A 615 9.61 10.05 -4.17
CA ARG A 615 9.62 9.84 -2.72
C ARG A 615 11.05 9.76 -2.19
N THR A 616 11.86 8.89 -2.79
CA THR A 616 13.32 8.81 -2.59
C THR A 616 13.98 9.09 -3.94
N PRO A 617 14.16 10.36 -4.29
CA PRO A 617 14.53 10.76 -5.64
C PRO A 617 15.78 10.04 -6.14
N MET A 618 15.80 9.71 -7.43
CA MET A 618 16.87 8.96 -8.10
C MET A 618 18.29 9.47 -7.73
N GLY A 619 18.44 10.77 -7.48
CA GLY A 619 19.69 11.39 -7.04
C GLY A 619 20.26 10.78 -5.76
N GLN A 620 19.41 10.29 -4.84
CA GLN A 620 19.85 9.59 -3.62
C GLN A 620 20.59 8.28 -3.96
N THR A 621 20.10 7.56 -4.94
CA THR A 621 20.72 6.33 -5.45
C THR A 621 22.01 6.64 -6.21
N GLU A 622 22.00 7.67 -7.06
CA GLU A 622 23.13 8.08 -7.88
C GLU A 622 24.31 8.56 -7.02
N GLU A 623 24.07 9.43 -6.02
CA GLU A 623 25.10 9.88 -5.08
C GLU A 623 25.82 8.69 -4.42
N TYR A 624 25.05 7.74 -3.90
CA TYR A 624 25.63 6.60 -3.18
C TYR A 624 26.35 5.63 -4.12
N TYR A 625 25.79 5.42 -5.33
CA TYR A 625 26.45 4.61 -6.37
C TYR A 625 27.82 5.18 -6.75
N GLU A 626 27.89 6.46 -7.04
CA GLU A 626 29.15 7.10 -7.40
C GLU A 626 30.18 7.04 -6.26
N ALA A 627 29.74 7.29 -5.04
CA ALA A 627 30.59 7.19 -3.87
C ALA A 627 31.16 5.76 -3.70
N LEU A 628 30.33 4.72 -3.81
CA LEU A 628 30.79 3.33 -3.78
C LEU A 628 31.78 3.03 -4.92
N LYS A 629 31.56 3.55 -6.13
CA LYS A 629 32.47 3.38 -7.27
C LYS A 629 33.82 4.05 -7.01
N VAL A 630 33.82 5.28 -6.49
CA VAL A 630 35.04 6.00 -6.11
C VAL A 630 35.83 5.21 -5.05
N MET A 631 35.13 4.62 -4.07
CA MET A 631 35.72 3.76 -3.03
C MET A 631 36.11 2.38 -3.54
N ARG A 632 35.88 2.06 -4.82
CA ARG A 632 36.15 0.75 -5.47
C ARG A 632 35.41 -0.42 -4.83
N VAL A 633 34.28 -0.17 -4.19
CA VAL A 633 33.40 -1.22 -3.70
C VAL A 633 32.70 -1.88 -4.90
N PRO A 634 32.62 -3.23 -4.98
CA PRO A 634 31.80 -3.88 -5.99
C PRO A 634 30.35 -3.38 -5.88
N THR A 635 29.86 -2.74 -6.93
CA THR A 635 28.50 -2.15 -6.94
C THR A 635 27.88 -2.21 -8.32
N ALA A 636 26.55 -2.29 -8.34
CA ALA A 636 25.71 -2.15 -9.53
C ALA A 636 24.51 -1.25 -9.21
N MET A 637 24.07 -0.46 -10.19
CA MET A 637 22.85 0.34 -10.09
C MET A 637 21.87 -0.17 -11.14
N VAL A 638 20.71 -0.64 -10.68
CA VAL A 638 19.59 -1.10 -11.53
C VAL A 638 18.52 -0.02 -11.53
N ARG A 639 18.26 0.54 -12.70
CA ARG A 639 17.28 1.62 -12.91
C ARG A 639 16.05 1.03 -13.56
N PHE A 640 14.91 1.02 -12.84
CA PHE A 640 13.64 0.54 -13.37
C PHE A 640 12.92 1.64 -14.13
N ASN A 641 12.87 1.53 -15.45
CA ASN A 641 12.11 2.45 -16.28
C ASN A 641 10.62 2.35 -15.94
N ASP A 642 9.90 3.47 -15.99
CA ASP A 642 8.46 3.58 -15.70
C ASP A 642 8.03 3.15 -14.28
N GLU A 643 8.97 2.91 -13.35
CA GLU A 643 8.66 2.73 -11.95
C GLU A 643 8.80 4.04 -11.18
N TRP A 644 7.90 4.23 -10.23
CA TRP A 644 7.91 5.27 -9.24
C TRP A 644 8.59 4.78 -7.96
N HIS A 645 8.11 5.14 -6.79
CA HIS A 645 8.68 4.65 -5.54
C HIS A 645 8.49 3.14 -5.40
N GLY A 646 9.58 2.41 -5.45
CA GLY A 646 9.62 0.94 -5.50
C GLY A 646 10.21 0.42 -6.81
N THR A 647 10.14 -0.89 -7.01
CA THR A 647 10.72 -1.59 -8.18
C THR A 647 9.83 -2.69 -8.72
N SER A 648 8.55 -2.75 -8.31
CA SER A 648 7.72 -3.96 -8.53
C SER A 648 6.23 -3.66 -8.76
N SER A 649 5.88 -2.48 -9.26
CA SER A 649 4.49 -2.15 -9.57
C SER A 649 3.95 -2.95 -10.76
N LYS A 650 4.81 -3.27 -11.73
CA LYS A 650 4.50 -4.14 -12.86
C LYS A 650 4.86 -5.60 -12.54
N PRO A 651 4.08 -6.59 -13.02
CA PRO A 651 4.37 -8.01 -12.79
C PRO A 651 5.79 -8.44 -13.19
N SER A 652 6.25 -8.03 -14.39
CA SER A 652 7.59 -8.34 -14.85
C SER A 652 8.68 -7.69 -14.00
N ASN A 653 8.43 -6.50 -13.46
CA ASN A 653 9.40 -5.81 -12.62
C ASN A 653 9.49 -6.42 -11.22
N PHE A 654 8.40 -6.99 -10.70
CA PHE A 654 8.47 -7.84 -9.50
C PHE A 654 9.43 -9.02 -9.73
N ILE A 655 9.26 -9.75 -10.84
CA ILE A 655 10.14 -10.88 -11.19
C ILE A 655 11.58 -10.41 -11.35
N ARG A 656 11.82 -9.31 -12.09
CA ARG A 656 13.17 -8.74 -12.25
C ARG A 656 13.80 -8.40 -10.91
N THR A 657 13.05 -7.80 -9.98
CA THR A 657 13.56 -7.45 -8.65
C THR A 657 14.04 -8.71 -7.91
N GLN A 658 13.25 -9.79 -7.91
CA GLN A 658 13.66 -11.05 -7.27
C GLN A 658 14.88 -11.68 -7.95
N LEU A 659 14.92 -11.67 -9.28
CA LEU A 659 16.06 -12.21 -10.06
C LEU A 659 17.34 -11.41 -9.81
N TYR A 660 17.29 -10.07 -9.87
CA TYR A 660 18.46 -9.24 -9.58
C TYR A 660 18.98 -9.43 -8.16
N LEU A 661 18.11 -9.56 -7.16
CA LEU A 661 18.50 -9.87 -5.78
C LEU A 661 19.26 -11.19 -5.71
N ARG A 662 18.70 -12.27 -6.25
CA ARG A 662 19.32 -13.60 -6.21
C ARG A 662 20.64 -13.66 -6.97
N GLU A 663 20.68 -13.14 -8.20
CA GLU A 663 21.89 -13.11 -9.01
C GLU A 663 23.01 -12.32 -8.33
N TRP A 664 22.66 -11.17 -7.71
CA TRP A 664 23.64 -10.39 -6.97
C TRP A 664 24.17 -11.12 -5.75
N PHE A 665 23.32 -11.77 -4.97
CA PHE A 665 23.69 -12.51 -3.78
C PHE A 665 24.48 -13.77 -4.13
N GLN A 666 24.11 -14.50 -5.17
CA GLN A 666 24.86 -15.66 -5.66
C GLN A 666 26.24 -15.25 -6.17
N LYS A 667 26.33 -14.18 -6.96
CA LYS A 667 27.61 -13.67 -7.48
C LYS A 667 28.61 -13.32 -6.37
N HIS A 668 28.13 -12.87 -5.23
CA HIS A 668 28.96 -12.43 -4.11
C HIS A 668 28.89 -13.40 -2.91
N SER A 669 28.38 -14.61 -3.11
CA SER A 669 28.48 -15.68 -2.13
C SER A 669 29.95 -15.98 -1.83
N ARG A 670 30.31 -16.14 -0.54
CA ARG A 670 31.68 -16.41 -0.09
C ARG A 670 32.04 -17.90 -0.15
N THR A 671 31.06 -18.76 -0.50
CA THR A 671 31.27 -20.20 -0.70
C THR A 671 30.71 -20.61 -2.04
N ASP A 672 31.46 -21.42 -2.82
CA ASP A 672 30.97 -21.97 -4.08
C ASP A 672 29.74 -22.85 -3.83
N ARG A 673 28.60 -22.42 -4.31
CA ARG A 673 27.37 -23.23 -4.41
C ARG A 673 27.13 -23.56 -5.88
N PRO A 674 26.80 -24.84 -6.18
CA PRO A 674 26.31 -25.17 -7.52
C PRO A 674 25.12 -24.28 -7.81
N ARG A 675 25.08 -23.64 -9.00
CA ARG A 675 23.87 -22.98 -9.49
C ARG A 675 22.74 -24.01 -9.46
N ALA A 676 21.61 -23.68 -8.83
CA ALA A 676 20.41 -24.46 -9.02
C ALA A 676 20.09 -24.38 -10.52
N ASP A 677 20.24 -25.50 -11.22
CA ASP A 677 19.88 -25.59 -12.63
C ASP A 677 18.40 -25.22 -12.77
N ASN A 678 18.13 -24.23 -13.62
CA ASN A 678 16.78 -23.77 -13.98
C ASN A 678 15.98 -24.85 -14.73
#